data_5992914edb8da7cfa40b5b4427842ffd
#
_entry.id   5992914edb8da7cfa40b5b4427842ffd
#
_cell.length_a   1.000
_cell.length_b   1.000
_cell.length_c   1.000
_cell.angle_alpha   90.00
_cell.angle_beta   90.00
_cell.angle_gamma   90.00
#
_symmetry.space_group_name_H-M   'P 1'
#
loop_
_entity.id
_entity.type
_entity.pdbx_description
1 polymer ?
#
loop_
_entity_poly.entity_id
_entity_poly.type
_entity_poly.pdbx_seq_one_letter_code
_entity_poly.pdbx_strand_id
1 'polypeptide(L)'
;MASTNNVSDTNTRFAKEELEEVFEELGTTQGGLSDEEVAVRQKKYGLNLLSEVKQESIILLFLKNFTSLMAILLWVGGFVAIVSNSLELGLAIWMVNVINGIFSFIQEYRASQATQALKKMLPSYSRVLRKSSEEKVLSEQLVPGDIVLIEEGDCISADGRLIKTTDLQVNQSALTGESNPIYKDNNVENYQSKTLIECDNMVFAGTTVSSGSATMVVTAIGMQTQFGQIADLTQGMKSEKSPLQRELDRLTKQISIISITVGIIFFLAATFFVKEPVSKSFIFALGMIVAFIPEGLLPTVTLSLAMAVQRMAKEHALVKKLSSVETLGATSVICSDKTGTLTQNEMTVNHLWQNGKSYQVTGLGYAPEGQILFEGDNICFGNSDRGDLEKLIRFAHLCSNAQVLPPNDDRSTYTVLGDPTEACLNVLLEKSGINIQENRKFAPRLKELPFDSVRKRMTTIHSLGGDEKDKKISITKGAPKEILDLSDYVLSDGKVIPLNKEERNKIQLANDTFAKDGLRVLAVSYCDIEGFSKEQWTQENLEQHMVFIGLIAMSDPPREGVREAIDKCHAASIRIIMVTGDYGLTALSIAKNIGIIRNDDAKVISGLELSEMTDSQLKKELSGEVVFARVAPEQKYRVVTILQEMGEVVAVTGDGVNDAPALKKSDIGVAMGVTGTDVAKESADMILTDDHFASIVHAVEEGRAVYQNIKKFLTYIFNSNTPEAVPSAFFLFSKGFIPLPLTVMQILAVDLGTDMLPALGLGVEPPETDVMNRPPRRLTDRLLDKGLLIKSFLWYGTIESVLAMGGFFWDHYLRYGNFTFFVANGIPYREATTMTLGAIIFSQIGMVMNSRTSYQSIKTLSIFGNKLINFGIIMEILAFLVLVYVPLFHNLFNTASLGLSHWLYLISCPFIMIGLDEVRKLFSSRKNKR
;
A
#
# COMPACT_ATOMS: atom_id res chain seq x y z
N MET A 1 -40.97 5.68 -3.94
CA MET A 1 -41.29 6.35 -2.67
C MET A 1 -42.16 5.54 -1.70
N ALA A 2 -42.69 4.37 -2.04
CA ALA A 2 -43.55 3.56 -1.13
C ALA A 2 -42.82 2.42 -0.42
N SER A 3 -41.54 2.11 -0.75
CA SER A 3 -40.80 1.00 -0.11
C SER A 3 -39.81 1.44 0.96
N THR A 4 -39.45 2.72 1.03
CA THR A 4 -38.47 3.27 1.99
C THR A 4 -39.05 3.55 3.38
N ASN A 5 -40.33 3.82 3.50
CA ASN A 5 -40.97 4.06 4.79
C ASN A 5 -41.15 2.80 5.66
N ASN A 6 -41.23 1.59 5.07
CA ASN A 6 -41.42 0.36 5.82
C ASN A 6 -40.20 -0.15 6.58
N VAL A 7 -38.96 0.12 6.12
CA VAL A 7 -37.75 -0.44 6.71
C VAL A 7 -37.30 0.35 7.95
N SER A 8 -37.43 1.66 7.92
CA SER A 8 -37.14 2.54 9.08
C SER A 8 -38.10 2.23 10.25
N ASP A 9 -39.36 1.91 9.97
CA ASP A 9 -40.35 1.51 10.97
C ASP A 9 -40.00 0.15 11.62
N THR A 10 -39.47 -0.82 10.85
CA THR A 10 -39.14 -2.16 11.35
C THR A 10 -37.93 -2.14 12.31
N ASN A 11 -36.85 -1.44 12.00
CA ASN A 11 -35.69 -1.35 12.89
C ASN A 11 -36.00 -0.57 14.17
N THR A 12 -36.84 0.47 14.10
CA THR A 12 -37.30 1.23 15.27
C THR A 12 -38.15 0.36 16.19
N ARG A 13 -38.83 -0.62 15.64
CA ARG A 13 -39.63 -1.61 16.39
C ARG A 13 -38.72 -2.56 17.17
N PHE A 14 -37.67 -3.14 16.57
CA PHE A 14 -36.70 -4.01 17.26
C PHE A 14 -35.98 -3.36 18.43
N ALA A 15 -35.76 -2.04 18.40
CA ALA A 15 -35.22 -1.32 19.53
C ALA A 15 -36.17 -1.27 20.75
N LYS A 16 -37.49 -1.36 20.55
CA LYS A 16 -38.53 -1.22 21.57
C LYS A 16 -39.05 -2.57 22.12
N GLU A 17 -38.80 -3.64 21.40
CA GLU A 17 -39.27 -4.97 21.75
C GLU A 17 -38.34 -5.69 22.73
N GLU A 18 -38.90 -6.58 23.53
CA GLU A 18 -38.14 -7.52 24.36
C GLU A 18 -37.38 -8.51 23.47
N LEU A 19 -36.22 -9.00 23.93
CA LEU A 19 -35.37 -9.88 23.13
C LEU A 19 -36.09 -11.16 22.65
N GLU A 20 -37.02 -11.69 23.43
CA GLU A 20 -37.78 -12.88 23.06
C GLU A 20 -38.72 -12.61 21.86
N GLU A 21 -39.34 -11.44 21.81
CA GLU A 21 -40.18 -11.01 20.68
C GLU A 21 -39.32 -10.79 19.41
N VAL A 22 -38.13 -10.19 19.57
CA VAL A 22 -37.15 -10.00 18.48
C VAL A 22 -36.70 -11.34 17.89
N PHE A 23 -36.41 -12.34 18.74
CA PHE A 23 -36.06 -13.68 18.28
C PHE A 23 -37.20 -14.37 17.56
N GLU A 24 -38.45 -14.26 18.05
CA GLU A 24 -39.62 -14.84 17.41
C GLU A 24 -39.86 -14.20 16.03
N GLU A 25 -39.81 -12.87 15.91
CA GLU A 25 -40.03 -12.16 14.65
C GLU A 25 -38.97 -12.46 13.62
N LEU A 26 -37.69 -12.51 14.05
CA LEU A 26 -36.57 -12.87 13.18
C LEU A 26 -36.49 -14.40 12.93
N GLY A 27 -37.29 -15.22 13.62
CA GLY A 27 -37.28 -16.68 13.50
C GLY A 27 -35.89 -17.27 13.79
N THR A 28 -35.24 -16.82 14.87
CA THR A 28 -33.90 -17.25 15.28
C THR A 28 -33.87 -17.62 16.75
N THR A 29 -32.76 -18.11 17.24
CA THR A 29 -32.54 -18.46 18.63
C THR A 29 -31.20 -17.95 19.11
N GLN A 30 -30.92 -17.97 20.43
CA GLN A 30 -29.59 -17.62 20.97
C GLN A 30 -28.47 -18.53 20.43
N GLY A 31 -28.77 -19.72 19.94
CA GLY A 31 -27.79 -20.61 19.28
C GLY A 31 -27.57 -20.33 17.80
N GLY A 32 -28.24 -19.32 17.24
CA GLY A 32 -28.10 -18.91 15.84
C GLY A 32 -28.89 -19.80 14.86
N LEU A 33 -28.72 -19.51 13.58
CA LEU A 33 -29.41 -20.15 12.47
C LEU A 33 -28.74 -21.46 12.05
N SER A 34 -29.50 -22.35 11.38
CA SER A 34 -28.93 -23.47 10.65
C SER A 34 -28.45 -23.06 9.24
N ASP A 35 -27.56 -23.87 8.62
CA ASP A 35 -27.06 -23.59 7.26
C ASP A 35 -28.16 -23.58 6.22
N GLU A 36 -29.17 -24.42 6.41
CA GLU A 36 -30.35 -24.49 5.52
C GLU A 36 -31.17 -23.20 5.58
N GLU A 37 -31.40 -22.68 6.78
CA GLU A 37 -32.08 -21.40 7.00
C GLU A 37 -31.29 -20.22 6.45
N VAL A 38 -29.97 -20.19 6.65
CA VAL A 38 -29.06 -19.18 6.05
C VAL A 38 -29.18 -19.18 4.53
N ALA A 39 -29.13 -20.36 3.89
CA ALA A 39 -29.26 -20.47 2.43
C ALA A 39 -30.63 -19.99 1.91
N VAL A 40 -31.71 -20.24 2.65
CA VAL A 40 -33.04 -19.74 2.32
C VAL A 40 -33.10 -18.20 2.46
N ARG A 41 -32.54 -17.66 3.54
CA ARG A 41 -32.53 -16.22 3.79
C ARG A 41 -31.64 -15.46 2.80
N GLN A 42 -30.49 -16.01 2.41
CA GLN A 42 -29.65 -15.42 1.34
C GLN A 42 -30.41 -15.33 0.01
N LYS A 43 -31.24 -16.35 -0.34
CA LYS A 43 -32.09 -16.26 -1.53
C LYS A 43 -33.18 -15.20 -1.41
N LYS A 44 -33.71 -14.98 -0.20
CA LYS A 44 -34.81 -14.05 0.07
C LYS A 44 -34.34 -12.60 0.18
N TYR A 45 -33.29 -12.35 0.94
CA TYR A 45 -32.78 -10.99 1.27
C TYR A 45 -31.60 -10.55 0.42
N GLY A 46 -30.92 -11.46 -0.28
CA GLY A 46 -29.68 -11.21 -1.01
C GLY A 46 -28.46 -11.25 -0.11
N LEU A 47 -27.34 -10.76 -0.64
CA LEU A 47 -26.07 -10.63 0.09
C LEU A 47 -26.05 -9.29 0.85
N ASN A 48 -25.31 -9.25 1.95
CA ASN A 48 -25.05 -8.03 2.72
C ASN A 48 -24.03 -7.13 1.98
N LEU A 49 -24.48 -6.54 0.89
CA LEU A 49 -23.68 -5.64 0.04
C LEU A 49 -24.44 -4.31 -0.13
N LEU A 50 -23.70 -3.23 -0.04
CA LEU A 50 -24.18 -1.93 -0.49
C LEU A 50 -24.27 -1.95 -2.01
N SER A 51 -25.38 -1.45 -2.59
CA SER A 51 -25.49 -1.36 -4.04
C SER A 51 -24.36 -0.49 -4.57
N GLU A 52 -23.50 -1.08 -5.40
CA GLU A 52 -22.48 -0.29 -6.09
C GLU A 52 -23.17 0.82 -6.89
N VAL A 53 -22.55 1.99 -6.94
CA VAL A 53 -22.94 3.06 -7.86
C VAL A 53 -23.14 2.43 -9.24
N LYS A 54 -24.34 2.58 -9.82
CA LYS A 54 -24.68 2.01 -11.13
C LYS A 54 -23.51 2.31 -12.08
N GLN A 55 -22.84 1.24 -12.50
CA GLN A 55 -21.77 1.37 -13.50
C GLN A 55 -22.36 2.02 -14.74
N GLU A 56 -21.64 2.99 -15.30
CA GLU A 56 -22.02 3.54 -16.61
C GLU A 56 -22.21 2.35 -17.58
N SER A 57 -23.32 2.33 -18.29
CA SER A 57 -23.58 1.27 -19.28
C SER A 57 -22.38 1.18 -20.23
N ILE A 58 -21.89 -0.04 -20.51
CA ILE A 58 -20.80 -0.31 -21.45
C ILE A 58 -21.03 0.43 -22.78
N ILE A 59 -22.29 0.51 -23.21
CA ILE A 59 -22.70 1.24 -24.42
C ILE A 59 -22.49 2.75 -24.26
N LEU A 60 -22.82 3.31 -23.08
CA LEU A 60 -22.62 4.74 -22.82
C LEU A 60 -21.12 5.08 -22.77
N LEU A 61 -20.32 4.23 -22.12
CA LEU A 61 -18.86 4.34 -22.07
C LEU A 61 -18.26 4.29 -23.48
N PHE A 62 -18.74 3.39 -24.33
CA PHE A 62 -18.34 3.31 -25.74
C PHE A 62 -18.68 4.59 -26.51
N LEU A 63 -19.92 5.06 -26.42
CA LEU A 63 -20.38 6.25 -27.14
C LEU A 63 -19.69 7.54 -26.68
N LYS A 64 -19.32 7.64 -25.42
CA LYS A 64 -18.62 8.81 -24.83
C LYS A 64 -17.27 9.07 -25.51
N ASN A 65 -16.58 8.02 -26.00
CA ASN A 65 -15.32 8.14 -26.71
C ASN A 65 -15.48 8.84 -28.09
N PHE A 66 -16.67 8.86 -28.67
CA PHE A 66 -16.97 9.55 -29.94
C PHE A 66 -17.45 11.00 -29.76
N THR A 67 -17.56 11.48 -28.53
CA THR A 67 -17.99 12.84 -28.19
C THR A 67 -16.87 13.67 -27.54
N SER A 68 -15.65 13.15 -27.51
CA SER A 68 -14.47 13.90 -27.06
C SER A 68 -14.21 15.09 -27.98
N LEU A 69 -13.52 16.13 -27.50
CA LEU A 69 -13.17 17.30 -28.31
C LEU A 69 -12.48 16.89 -29.62
N MET A 70 -11.58 15.91 -29.53
CA MET A 70 -10.85 15.36 -30.64
C MET A 70 -11.78 14.66 -31.64
N ALA A 71 -12.64 13.78 -31.15
CA ALA A 71 -13.61 13.10 -32.00
C ALA A 71 -14.51 14.10 -32.75
N ILE A 72 -14.96 15.16 -32.07
CA ILE A 72 -15.76 16.22 -32.68
C ILE A 72 -14.97 16.94 -33.77
N LEU A 73 -13.70 17.27 -33.56
CA LEU A 73 -12.84 17.90 -34.56
C LEU A 73 -12.65 17.00 -35.79
N LEU A 74 -12.46 15.69 -35.60
CA LEU A 74 -12.36 14.74 -36.70
C LEU A 74 -13.70 14.56 -37.44
N TRP A 75 -14.84 14.55 -36.75
CA TRP A 75 -16.17 14.54 -37.42
C TRP A 75 -16.36 15.78 -38.29
N VAL A 76 -16.03 16.97 -37.76
CA VAL A 76 -16.12 18.23 -38.50
C VAL A 76 -15.13 18.26 -39.67
N GLY A 77 -13.88 17.83 -39.44
CA GLY A 77 -12.86 17.80 -40.47
C GLY A 77 -13.23 16.87 -41.65
N GLY A 78 -13.72 15.67 -41.35
CA GLY A 78 -14.20 14.73 -42.36
C GLY A 78 -15.39 15.31 -43.14
N PHE A 79 -16.34 15.99 -42.48
CA PHE A 79 -17.46 16.68 -43.15
C PHE A 79 -16.97 17.79 -44.09
N VAL A 80 -16.05 18.64 -43.63
CA VAL A 80 -15.47 19.71 -44.48
C VAL A 80 -14.72 19.12 -45.68
N ALA A 81 -13.96 18.02 -45.50
CA ALA A 81 -13.29 17.34 -46.60
C ALA A 81 -14.29 16.82 -47.66
N ILE A 82 -15.40 16.22 -47.21
CA ILE A 82 -16.47 15.74 -48.13
C ILE A 82 -17.11 16.91 -48.92
N VAL A 83 -17.47 17.98 -48.22
CA VAL A 83 -18.05 19.17 -48.83
C VAL A 83 -17.07 19.84 -49.80
N SER A 84 -15.76 19.72 -49.56
CA SER A 84 -14.67 20.21 -50.44
C SER A 84 -14.35 19.28 -51.61
N ASN A 85 -15.25 18.36 -51.96
CA ASN A 85 -15.13 17.39 -53.05
C ASN A 85 -13.98 16.37 -52.87
N SER A 86 -13.56 16.09 -51.64
CA SER A 86 -12.54 15.13 -51.24
C SER A 86 -13.17 13.99 -50.45
N LEU A 87 -14.09 13.23 -51.05
CA LEU A 87 -14.87 12.17 -50.40
C LEU A 87 -13.98 11.11 -49.75
N GLU A 88 -12.93 10.64 -50.43
CA GLU A 88 -12.00 9.62 -49.93
C GLU A 88 -11.31 10.07 -48.64
N LEU A 89 -10.83 11.31 -48.62
CA LEU A 89 -10.18 11.91 -47.44
C LEU A 89 -11.16 12.06 -46.26
N GLY A 90 -12.38 12.51 -46.52
CA GLY A 90 -13.38 12.66 -45.48
C GLY A 90 -13.78 11.34 -44.82
N LEU A 91 -13.98 10.30 -45.65
CA LEU A 91 -14.27 8.95 -45.16
C LEU A 91 -13.08 8.36 -44.37
N ALA A 92 -11.85 8.62 -44.82
CA ALA A 92 -10.65 8.19 -44.12
C ALA A 92 -10.51 8.85 -42.75
N ILE A 93 -10.73 10.16 -42.62
CA ILE A 93 -10.73 10.87 -41.34
C ILE A 93 -11.80 10.28 -40.40
N TRP A 94 -12.99 9.98 -40.87
CA TRP A 94 -14.05 9.37 -40.06
C TRP A 94 -13.70 7.93 -39.64
N MET A 95 -13.08 7.14 -40.54
CA MET A 95 -12.62 5.79 -40.20
C MET A 95 -11.54 5.82 -39.13
N VAL A 96 -10.60 6.75 -39.18
CA VAL A 96 -9.60 6.99 -38.14
C VAL A 96 -10.26 7.33 -36.81
N ASN A 97 -11.27 8.21 -36.83
CA ASN A 97 -12.03 8.54 -35.62
C ASN A 97 -12.72 7.31 -34.98
N VAL A 98 -13.27 6.43 -35.81
CA VAL A 98 -13.88 5.18 -35.35
C VAL A 98 -12.83 4.25 -34.71
N ILE A 99 -11.68 4.08 -35.38
CA ILE A 99 -10.58 3.26 -34.85
C ILE A 99 -10.09 3.79 -33.50
N ASN A 100 -9.88 5.09 -33.39
CA ASN A 100 -9.48 5.76 -32.16
C ASN A 100 -10.51 5.56 -31.04
N GLY A 101 -11.79 5.77 -31.33
CA GLY A 101 -12.88 5.56 -30.37
C GLY A 101 -12.94 4.12 -29.84
N ILE A 102 -12.75 3.12 -30.71
CA ILE A 102 -12.69 1.71 -30.32
C ILE A 102 -11.46 1.44 -29.43
N PHE A 103 -10.30 1.96 -29.81
CA PHE A 103 -9.06 1.77 -29.07
C PHE A 103 -9.13 2.39 -27.66
N SER A 104 -9.60 3.63 -27.57
CA SER A 104 -9.81 4.33 -26.29
C SER A 104 -10.79 3.58 -25.38
N PHE A 105 -11.89 3.05 -25.96
CA PHE A 105 -12.84 2.22 -25.24
C PHE A 105 -12.19 0.95 -24.66
N ILE A 106 -11.39 0.22 -25.46
CA ILE A 106 -10.71 -1.00 -25.00
C ILE A 106 -9.76 -0.70 -23.84
N GLN A 107 -9.03 0.40 -23.91
CA GLN A 107 -8.12 0.83 -22.84
C GLN A 107 -8.87 1.19 -21.56
N GLU A 108 -9.93 2.01 -21.66
CA GLU A 108 -10.75 2.43 -20.52
C GLU A 108 -11.45 1.23 -19.87
N TYR A 109 -11.95 0.30 -20.67
CA TYR A 109 -12.58 -0.94 -20.20
C TYR A 109 -11.59 -1.83 -19.45
N ARG A 110 -10.36 -2.03 -19.98
CA ARG A 110 -9.32 -2.81 -19.28
C ARG A 110 -8.89 -2.16 -17.97
N ALA A 111 -8.73 -0.86 -17.94
CA ALA A 111 -8.41 -0.12 -16.72
C ALA A 111 -9.51 -0.25 -15.67
N SER A 112 -10.78 -0.17 -16.08
CA SER A 112 -11.94 -0.37 -15.20
C SER A 112 -12.00 -1.80 -14.63
N GLN A 113 -11.76 -2.82 -15.46
CA GLN A 113 -11.71 -4.22 -14.99
C GLN A 113 -10.59 -4.47 -13.98
N ALA A 114 -9.40 -3.90 -14.21
CA ALA A 114 -8.28 -4.02 -13.28
C ALA A 114 -8.62 -3.42 -11.90
N THR A 115 -9.30 -2.28 -11.88
CA THR A 115 -9.77 -1.63 -10.64
C THR A 115 -10.82 -2.47 -9.91
N GLN A 116 -11.74 -3.12 -10.63
CA GLN A 116 -12.75 -4.00 -10.01
C GLN A 116 -12.14 -5.26 -9.39
N ALA A 117 -11.16 -5.87 -10.06
CA ALA A 117 -10.48 -7.04 -9.54
C ALA A 117 -9.82 -6.76 -8.17
N LEU A 118 -9.32 -5.55 -7.97
CA LEU A 118 -8.71 -5.13 -6.70
C LEU A 118 -9.71 -5.03 -5.55
N LYS A 119 -10.91 -4.51 -5.80
CA LYS A 119 -11.97 -4.41 -4.77
C LYS A 119 -12.36 -5.78 -4.20
N LYS A 120 -12.28 -6.84 -5.02
CA LYS A 120 -12.59 -8.22 -4.60
C LYS A 120 -11.48 -8.90 -3.79
N MET A 121 -10.32 -8.29 -3.64
CA MET A 121 -9.19 -8.85 -2.90
C MET A 121 -9.20 -8.54 -1.39
N LEU A 122 -10.18 -7.77 -0.91
CA LEU A 122 -10.32 -7.37 0.49
C LEU A 122 -11.65 -7.90 1.07
N PRO A 123 -11.76 -9.20 1.37
CA PRO A 123 -12.93 -9.72 2.05
C PRO A 123 -12.94 -9.27 3.51
N SER A 124 -14.06 -8.76 4.00
CA SER A 124 -14.32 -8.57 5.41
C SER A 124 -14.98 -9.83 5.98
N TYR A 125 -14.65 -10.17 7.23
CA TYR A 125 -15.18 -11.34 7.93
C TYR A 125 -15.91 -10.90 9.18
N SER A 126 -16.94 -11.67 9.56
CA SER A 126 -17.66 -11.52 10.82
C SER A 126 -17.67 -12.87 11.56
N ARG A 127 -17.56 -12.81 12.89
CA ARG A 127 -17.71 -13.99 13.75
C ARG A 127 -19.17 -14.18 14.06
N VAL A 128 -19.73 -15.33 13.71
CA VAL A 128 -21.13 -15.65 13.90
C VAL A 128 -21.29 -16.90 14.75
N LEU A 129 -22.38 -16.96 15.49
CA LEU A 129 -22.79 -18.17 16.18
C LEU A 129 -23.88 -18.84 15.34
N ARG A 130 -23.57 -19.99 14.74
CA ARG A 130 -24.52 -20.82 13.99
C ARG A 130 -24.52 -22.23 14.58
N LYS A 131 -25.68 -22.82 14.76
CA LYS A 131 -25.86 -24.17 15.41
C LYS A 131 -25.13 -24.27 16.77
N SER A 132 -25.05 -23.16 17.53
CA SER A 132 -24.35 -23.06 18.80
C SER A 132 -22.80 -23.25 18.67
N SER A 133 -22.25 -23.12 17.45
CA SER A 133 -20.81 -23.12 17.17
C SER A 133 -20.38 -21.77 16.63
N GLU A 134 -19.23 -21.28 17.07
CA GLU A 134 -18.64 -20.05 16.54
C GLU A 134 -17.97 -20.35 15.20
N GLU A 135 -18.33 -19.57 14.17
CA GLU A 135 -17.79 -19.67 12.83
C GLU A 135 -17.37 -18.30 12.30
N LYS A 136 -16.31 -18.24 11.49
CA LYS A 136 -15.87 -17.04 10.79
C LYS A 136 -16.41 -17.09 9.36
N VAL A 137 -17.33 -16.17 9.03
CA VAL A 137 -17.98 -16.10 7.71
C VAL A 137 -17.63 -14.79 7.01
N LEU A 138 -17.73 -14.76 5.68
CA LEU A 138 -17.63 -13.50 4.95
C LEU A 138 -18.77 -12.56 5.37
N SER A 139 -18.47 -11.30 5.68
CA SER A 139 -19.48 -10.32 6.12
C SER A 139 -20.59 -10.10 5.08
N GLU A 140 -20.30 -10.32 3.79
CA GLU A 140 -21.29 -10.29 2.71
C GLU A 140 -22.33 -11.43 2.80
N GLN A 141 -22.04 -12.49 3.55
CA GLN A 141 -22.91 -13.65 3.72
C GLN A 141 -23.81 -13.56 4.95
N LEU A 142 -23.75 -12.46 5.71
CA LEU A 142 -24.64 -12.22 6.83
C LEU A 142 -26.10 -12.11 6.36
N VAL A 143 -27.00 -12.65 7.17
CA VAL A 143 -28.44 -12.58 6.92
C VAL A 143 -29.17 -12.08 8.17
N PRO A 144 -30.35 -11.45 8.04
CA PRO A 144 -31.21 -11.12 9.19
C PRO A 144 -31.48 -12.34 10.05
N GLY A 145 -31.25 -12.25 11.36
CA GLY A 145 -31.35 -13.33 12.33
C GLY A 145 -30.04 -14.07 12.63
N ASP A 146 -28.92 -13.77 11.97
CA ASP A 146 -27.59 -14.25 12.38
C ASP A 146 -27.23 -13.66 13.75
N ILE A 147 -26.57 -14.44 14.60
CA ILE A 147 -26.00 -13.99 15.86
C ILE A 147 -24.53 -13.68 15.62
N VAL A 148 -24.13 -12.42 15.81
CA VAL A 148 -22.76 -11.93 15.57
C VAL A 148 -22.10 -11.59 16.90
N LEU A 149 -20.83 -12.02 17.03
CA LEU A 149 -19.96 -11.69 18.16
C LEU A 149 -19.08 -10.53 17.74
N ILE A 150 -19.07 -9.47 18.54
CA ILE A 150 -18.28 -8.26 18.30
C ILE A 150 -17.39 -7.94 19.51
N GLU A 151 -16.14 -7.53 19.23
CA GLU A 151 -15.11 -7.19 20.21
C GLU A 151 -14.43 -5.87 19.85
N GLU A 152 -13.64 -5.36 20.77
CA GLU A 152 -12.81 -4.18 20.55
C GLU A 152 -11.99 -4.29 19.25
N GLY A 153 -12.10 -3.28 18.38
CA GLY A 153 -11.43 -3.24 17.08
C GLY A 153 -12.20 -3.81 15.93
N ASP A 154 -13.38 -4.42 16.15
CA ASP A 154 -14.23 -4.94 15.07
C ASP A 154 -15.00 -3.81 14.37
N CYS A 155 -15.21 -3.97 13.06
CA CYS A 155 -16.15 -3.17 12.29
C CYS A 155 -17.50 -3.88 12.22
N ILE A 156 -18.58 -3.18 12.57
CA ILE A 156 -19.93 -3.72 12.56
C ILE A 156 -20.44 -3.74 11.13
N SER A 157 -20.68 -4.95 10.61
CA SER A 157 -20.96 -5.17 9.18
C SER A 157 -22.46 -5.16 8.82
N ALA A 158 -23.35 -5.13 9.81
CA ALA A 158 -24.80 -5.11 9.62
C ALA A 158 -25.48 -4.37 10.79
N ASP A 159 -26.72 -3.88 10.61
CA ASP A 159 -27.46 -3.33 11.75
C ASP A 159 -27.93 -4.48 12.65
N GLY A 160 -27.86 -4.28 13.96
CA GLY A 160 -28.18 -5.34 14.92
C GLY A 160 -28.73 -4.82 16.24
N ARG A 161 -29.52 -5.68 16.90
CA ARG A 161 -30.02 -5.54 18.25
C ARG A 161 -29.07 -6.24 19.22
N LEU A 162 -28.62 -5.55 20.26
CA LEU A 162 -27.71 -6.10 21.26
C LEU A 162 -28.44 -7.12 22.15
N ILE A 163 -27.84 -8.29 22.33
CA ILE A 163 -28.35 -9.40 23.18
C ILE A 163 -27.63 -9.35 24.52
N LYS A 164 -26.30 -9.21 24.50
CA LYS A 164 -25.44 -9.17 25.68
C LYS A 164 -24.30 -8.18 25.43
N THR A 165 -23.97 -7.42 26.45
CA THR A 165 -22.90 -6.42 26.40
C THR A 165 -21.96 -6.56 27.60
N THR A 166 -20.70 -6.18 27.42
CA THR A 166 -19.70 -6.06 28.46
C THR A 166 -18.88 -4.80 28.16
N ASP A 167 -19.19 -3.71 28.88
CA ASP A 167 -18.52 -2.39 28.76
C ASP A 167 -18.36 -1.89 27.31
N LEU A 168 -19.39 -2.13 26.49
CA LEU A 168 -19.38 -1.82 25.05
C LEU A 168 -19.42 -0.31 24.79
N GLN A 169 -18.44 0.18 24.05
CA GLN A 169 -18.42 1.52 23.49
C GLN A 169 -18.24 1.45 21.97
N VAL A 170 -19.08 2.19 21.24
CA VAL A 170 -19.10 2.17 19.76
C VAL A 170 -18.87 3.58 19.22
N ASN A 171 -17.94 3.71 18.29
CA ASN A 171 -17.74 4.94 17.53
C ASN A 171 -18.73 4.97 16.37
N GLN A 172 -19.64 5.93 16.38
CA GLN A 172 -20.68 6.12 15.37
C GLN A 172 -20.40 7.30 14.44
N SER A 173 -19.16 7.77 14.37
CA SER A 173 -18.78 8.94 13.55
C SER A 173 -19.14 8.82 12.06
N ALA A 174 -19.19 7.61 11.54
CA ALA A 174 -19.59 7.34 10.16
C ALA A 174 -21.07 7.70 9.88
N LEU A 175 -21.92 7.71 10.91
CA LEU A 175 -23.36 8.01 10.83
C LEU A 175 -23.69 9.39 11.37
N THR A 176 -23.06 9.79 12.48
CA THR A 176 -23.39 11.03 13.21
C THR A 176 -22.43 12.20 12.93
N GLY A 177 -21.23 11.90 12.45
CA GLY A 177 -20.13 12.88 12.31
C GLY A 177 -19.40 13.16 13.63
N GLU A 178 -19.84 12.62 14.77
CA GLU A 178 -19.24 12.84 16.09
C GLU A 178 -18.24 11.74 16.42
N SER A 179 -17.02 12.10 16.79
CA SER A 179 -15.90 11.15 16.99
C SER A 179 -15.85 10.50 18.37
N ASN A 180 -16.63 10.99 19.36
CA ASN A 180 -16.63 10.43 20.70
C ASN A 180 -17.38 9.10 20.72
N PRO A 181 -16.77 8.01 21.23
CA PRO A 181 -17.46 6.75 21.41
C PRO A 181 -18.67 6.86 22.33
N ILE A 182 -19.74 6.16 22.00
CA ILE A 182 -21.01 6.14 22.74
C ILE A 182 -21.13 4.81 23.46
N TYR A 183 -21.50 4.86 24.73
CA TYR A 183 -21.77 3.67 25.53
C TYR A 183 -23.05 2.98 25.01
N LYS A 184 -23.02 1.66 24.89
CA LYS A 184 -24.12 0.83 24.43
C LYS A 184 -24.49 -0.24 25.44
N ASP A 185 -25.78 -0.45 25.61
CA ASP A 185 -26.37 -1.39 26.56
C ASP A 185 -27.44 -2.25 25.86
N ASN A 186 -27.79 -3.40 26.41
CA ASN A 186 -28.83 -4.28 25.91
C ASN A 186 -30.21 -4.03 26.52
N ASN A 187 -30.36 -3.08 27.45
CA ASN A 187 -31.60 -2.79 28.13
C ASN A 187 -32.69 -2.22 27.20
N VAL A 188 -33.93 -2.58 27.42
CA VAL A 188 -35.06 -1.95 26.76
C VAL A 188 -35.39 -0.64 27.45
N GLU A 189 -35.19 0.48 26.81
CA GLU A 189 -35.56 1.79 27.31
C GLU A 189 -36.89 2.30 26.69
N ASN A 190 -37.54 3.23 27.39
CA ASN A 190 -38.73 3.92 26.91
C ASN A 190 -38.38 5.02 25.91
N TYR A 191 -38.08 4.67 24.66
CA TYR A 191 -37.58 5.57 23.60
C TYR A 191 -38.67 6.48 22.97
N GLN A 192 -39.43 7.20 23.76
CA GLN A 192 -40.49 8.05 23.19
C GLN A 192 -39.99 9.31 22.44
N SER A 193 -38.68 9.65 22.52
CA SER A 193 -38.11 10.87 21.94
C SER A 193 -36.75 10.70 21.25
N LYS A 194 -36.17 9.50 21.16
CA LYS A 194 -34.85 9.25 20.53
C LYS A 194 -35.01 8.78 19.10
N THR A 195 -34.09 9.18 18.21
CA THR A 195 -33.96 8.58 16.87
C THR A 195 -33.35 7.18 16.97
N LEU A 196 -33.52 6.33 15.95
CA LEU A 196 -32.98 4.96 15.95
C LEU A 196 -31.45 4.91 16.23
N ILE A 197 -30.69 5.87 15.69
CA ILE A 197 -29.23 5.97 15.87
C ILE A 197 -28.85 6.27 17.32
N GLU A 198 -29.71 6.96 18.07
CA GLU A 198 -29.54 7.30 19.50
C GLU A 198 -29.91 6.17 20.44
N CYS A 199 -30.46 5.06 19.93
CA CYS A 199 -30.83 3.91 20.76
C CYS A 199 -29.56 3.20 21.30
N ASP A 200 -29.51 2.99 22.62
CA ASP A 200 -28.33 2.39 23.25
C ASP A 200 -28.24 0.89 23.04
N ASN A 201 -29.36 0.23 22.73
CA ASN A 201 -29.45 -1.20 22.49
C ASN A 201 -29.34 -1.62 21.02
N MET A 202 -29.04 -0.68 20.13
CA MET A 202 -28.82 -0.91 18.70
C MET A 202 -27.41 -0.54 18.27
N VAL A 203 -26.87 -1.32 17.35
CA VAL A 203 -25.59 -1.06 16.68
C VAL A 203 -25.81 -1.10 15.17
N PHE A 204 -24.97 -0.38 14.43
CA PHE A 204 -25.20 -0.07 13.01
C PHE A 204 -24.02 -0.42 12.13
N ALA A 205 -24.29 -0.83 10.92
CA ALA A 205 -23.29 -1.07 9.89
C ALA A 205 -22.40 0.18 9.67
N GLY A 206 -21.10 -0.05 9.44
CA GLY A 206 -20.12 1.04 9.21
C GLY A 206 -19.67 1.75 10.49
N THR A 207 -20.10 1.32 11.68
CA THR A 207 -19.61 1.77 12.97
C THR A 207 -18.56 0.81 13.53
N THR A 208 -17.75 1.26 14.50
CA THR A 208 -16.62 0.47 15.00
C THR A 208 -16.66 0.34 16.52
N VAL A 209 -16.27 -0.83 17.03
CA VAL A 209 -16.18 -1.11 18.46
C VAL A 209 -14.90 -0.47 19.02
N SER A 210 -15.04 0.52 19.90
CA SER A 210 -13.90 1.23 20.50
C SER A 210 -13.40 0.55 21.77
N SER A 211 -14.28 -0.12 22.53
CA SER A 211 -13.91 -0.94 23.69
C SER A 211 -15.03 -1.88 24.07
N GLY A 212 -14.69 -2.94 24.81
CA GLY A 212 -15.64 -3.92 25.31
C GLY A 212 -16.01 -5.01 24.28
N SER A 213 -17.04 -5.76 24.58
CA SER A 213 -17.54 -6.85 23.72
C SER A 213 -19.05 -6.99 23.80
N ALA A 214 -19.65 -7.53 22.73
CA ALA A 214 -21.08 -7.81 22.73
C ALA A 214 -21.46 -8.95 21.82
N THR A 215 -22.70 -9.43 22.00
CA THR A 215 -23.40 -10.32 21.08
C THR A 215 -24.61 -9.59 20.53
N MET A 216 -24.79 -9.60 19.23
CA MET A 216 -25.95 -8.96 18.58
C MET A 216 -26.69 -9.94 17.65
N VAL A 217 -27.98 -9.71 17.44
CA VAL A 217 -28.75 -10.34 16.36
C VAL A 217 -28.87 -9.36 15.19
N VAL A 218 -28.57 -9.83 13.98
CA VAL A 218 -28.66 -9.02 12.76
C VAL A 218 -30.12 -8.71 12.44
N THR A 219 -30.46 -7.43 12.31
CA THR A 219 -31.82 -6.94 12.00
C THR A 219 -31.95 -6.48 10.56
N ALA A 220 -30.92 -5.84 9.99
CA ALA A 220 -30.91 -5.37 8.60
C ALA A 220 -29.53 -5.51 7.96
N ILE A 221 -29.52 -5.75 6.62
CA ILE A 221 -28.32 -5.94 5.82
C ILE A 221 -28.30 -5.04 4.58
N GLY A 222 -27.11 -4.76 4.06
CA GLY A 222 -26.87 -4.05 2.79
C GLY A 222 -27.58 -2.68 2.72
N MET A 223 -28.35 -2.44 1.67
CA MET A 223 -29.08 -1.18 1.47
C MET A 223 -30.20 -0.92 2.48
N GLN A 224 -30.59 -1.94 3.26
CA GLN A 224 -31.60 -1.79 4.30
C GLN A 224 -31.01 -1.28 5.63
N THR A 225 -29.69 -1.25 5.80
CA THR A 225 -29.04 -0.67 6.98
C THR A 225 -29.15 0.85 7.00
N GLN A 226 -28.96 1.47 8.18
CA GLN A 226 -28.90 2.95 8.29
C GLN A 226 -27.84 3.55 7.40
N PHE A 227 -26.67 2.90 7.36
CA PHE A 227 -25.56 3.30 6.47
C PHE A 227 -25.93 3.17 4.99
N GLY A 228 -26.63 2.09 4.62
CA GLY A 228 -27.10 1.87 3.24
C GLY A 228 -28.10 2.94 2.78
N GLN A 229 -29.00 3.38 3.66
CA GLN A 229 -29.95 4.46 3.35
C GLN A 229 -29.25 5.81 3.15
N ILE A 230 -28.22 6.14 3.96
CA ILE A 230 -27.40 7.34 3.78
C ILE A 230 -26.60 7.25 2.48
N ALA A 231 -26.04 6.07 2.17
CA ALA A 231 -25.30 5.84 0.93
C ALA A 231 -26.17 6.04 -0.31
N ASP A 232 -27.44 5.66 -0.29
CA ASP A 232 -28.40 5.88 -1.39
C ASP A 232 -28.64 7.39 -1.64
N LEU A 233 -28.75 8.18 -0.57
CA LEU A 233 -28.93 9.64 -0.65
C LEU A 233 -27.67 10.33 -1.20
N THR A 234 -26.50 9.77 -1.00
CA THR A 234 -25.19 10.34 -1.42
C THR A 234 -24.67 9.82 -2.76
N GLN A 235 -25.33 8.82 -3.38
CA GLN A 235 -24.93 8.25 -4.68
C GLN A 235 -24.79 9.24 -5.85
N GLY A 236 -25.28 10.48 -5.70
CA GLY A 236 -25.12 11.57 -6.69
C GLY A 236 -23.85 12.43 -6.49
N MET A 237 -23.11 12.28 -5.41
CA MET A 237 -21.91 13.09 -5.16
C MET A 237 -20.71 12.57 -5.98
N LYS A 238 -20.16 13.46 -6.84
CA LYS A 238 -18.94 13.16 -7.61
C LYS A 238 -17.78 12.95 -6.64
N SER A 239 -17.05 11.84 -6.79
CA SER A 239 -15.81 11.63 -6.06
C SER A 239 -14.82 12.77 -6.32
N GLU A 240 -14.09 13.22 -5.31
CA GLU A 240 -13.04 14.22 -5.49
C GLU A 240 -11.92 13.66 -6.36
N LYS A 241 -11.48 14.50 -7.32
CA LYS A 241 -10.37 14.17 -8.22
C LYS A 241 -9.06 14.17 -7.46
N SER A 242 -8.18 13.18 -7.71
CA SER A 242 -6.83 13.14 -7.17
C SER A 242 -5.99 14.34 -7.63
N PRO A 243 -4.89 14.68 -6.92
CA PRO A 243 -3.94 15.70 -7.36
C PRO A 243 -3.44 15.47 -8.79
N LEU A 244 -3.09 14.23 -9.13
CA LEU A 244 -2.66 13.84 -10.48
C LEU A 244 -3.77 14.06 -11.52
N GLN A 245 -5.01 13.68 -11.21
CA GLN A 245 -6.13 13.91 -12.13
C GLN A 245 -6.38 15.39 -12.37
N ARG A 246 -6.27 16.24 -11.33
CA ARG A 246 -6.39 17.71 -11.48
C ARG A 246 -5.26 18.28 -12.33
N GLU A 247 -4.03 17.75 -12.18
CA GLU A 247 -2.88 18.15 -13.00
C GLU A 247 -3.06 17.73 -14.45
N LEU A 248 -3.50 16.49 -14.71
CA LEU A 248 -3.79 16.00 -16.05
C LEU A 248 -4.90 16.82 -16.76
N ASP A 249 -5.97 17.14 -16.06
CA ASP A 249 -7.03 18.01 -16.61
C ASP A 249 -6.48 19.39 -17.00
N ARG A 250 -5.61 19.97 -16.17
CA ARG A 250 -4.92 21.23 -16.46
C ARG A 250 -4.02 21.11 -17.67
N LEU A 251 -3.24 20.03 -17.75
CA LEU A 251 -2.36 19.76 -18.88
C LEU A 251 -3.15 19.61 -20.18
N THR A 252 -4.19 18.79 -20.18
CA THR A 252 -5.05 18.60 -21.36
C THR A 252 -5.62 19.92 -21.85
N LYS A 253 -6.09 20.78 -20.92
CA LYS A 253 -6.61 22.11 -21.29
C LYS A 253 -5.52 23.02 -21.87
N GLN A 254 -4.30 23.03 -21.27
CA GLN A 254 -3.18 23.85 -21.80
C GLN A 254 -2.75 23.40 -23.17
N ILE A 255 -2.60 22.08 -23.37
CA ILE A 255 -2.21 21.51 -24.67
C ILE A 255 -3.29 21.80 -25.72
N SER A 256 -4.57 21.63 -25.40
CA SER A 256 -5.67 21.95 -26.34
C SER A 256 -5.63 23.40 -26.79
N ILE A 257 -5.35 24.35 -25.88
CA ILE A 257 -5.23 25.78 -26.25
C ILE A 257 -4.02 25.99 -27.15
N ILE A 258 -2.88 25.38 -26.86
CA ILE A 258 -1.65 25.46 -27.69
C ILE A 258 -1.94 24.88 -29.08
N SER A 259 -2.54 23.69 -29.16
CA SER A 259 -2.87 23.00 -30.43
C SER A 259 -3.78 23.84 -31.32
N ILE A 260 -4.86 24.40 -30.75
CA ILE A 260 -5.78 25.27 -31.48
C ILE A 260 -5.05 26.54 -31.97
N THR A 261 -4.18 27.13 -31.12
CA THR A 261 -3.41 28.33 -31.50
C THR A 261 -2.45 28.04 -32.64
N VAL A 262 -1.71 26.91 -32.56
CA VAL A 262 -0.83 26.44 -33.64
C VAL A 262 -1.63 26.20 -34.92
N GLY A 263 -2.76 25.49 -34.84
CA GLY A 263 -3.64 25.26 -35.99
C GLY A 263 -4.10 26.54 -36.67
N ILE A 264 -4.52 27.57 -35.90
CA ILE A 264 -4.90 28.88 -36.42
C ILE A 264 -3.73 29.55 -37.15
N ILE A 265 -2.51 29.52 -36.57
CA ILE A 265 -1.31 30.08 -37.18
C ILE A 265 -1.03 29.38 -38.49
N PHE A 266 -1.06 28.04 -38.53
CA PHE A 266 -0.83 27.25 -39.74
C PHE A 266 -1.92 27.49 -40.83
N PHE A 267 -3.19 27.62 -40.41
CA PHE A 267 -4.30 27.98 -41.31
C PHE A 267 -4.05 29.32 -42.00
N LEU A 268 -3.76 30.35 -41.20
CA LEU A 268 -3.48 31.68 -41.73
C LEU A 268 -2.25 31.74 -42.61
N ALA A 269 -1.19 31.03 -42.23
CA ALA A 269 0.02 30.93 -43.00
C ALA A 269 -0.20 30.20 -44.35
N ALA A 270 -0.88 29.05 -44.35
CA ALA A 270 -1.19 28.32 -45.58
C ALA A 270 -2.05 29.16 -46.51
N THR A 271 -3.08 29.87 -45.99
CA THR A 271 -4.00 30.67 -46.79
C THR A 271 -3.35 31.95 -47.35
N PHE A 272 -2.58 32.69 -46.53
CA PHE A 272 -2.07 34.01 -46.94
C PHE A 272 -0.65 33.97 -47.50
N PHE A 273 0.24 33.11 -47.02
CA PHE A 273 1.65 33.04 -47.48
C PHE A 273 1.84 32.05 -48.64
N VAL A 274 1.23 30.85 -48.57
CA VAL A 274 1.32 29.83 -49.62
C VAL A 274 0.22 30.03 -50.66
N LYS A 275 -0.88 30.69 -50.29
CA LYS A 275 -2.07 30.91 -51.15
C LYS A 275 -2.82 29.59 -51.54
N GLU A 276 -2.82 28.65 -50.65
CA GLU A 276 -3.64 27.45 -50.80
C GLU A 276 -5.14 27.77 -50.66
N PRO A 277 -6.02 27.00 -51.31
CA PRO A 277 -7.47 27.12 -51.12
C PRO A 277 -7.87 27.00 -49.65
N VAL A 278 -8.85 27.78 -49.20
CA VAL A 278 -9.33 27.83 -47.82
C VAL A 278 -9.65 26.43 -47.24
N SER A 279 -10.28 25.58 -48.07
CA SER A 279 -10.63 24.21 -47.70
C SER A 279 -9.39 23.34 -47.42
N LYS A 280 -8.36 23.41 -48.27
CA LYS A 280 -7.10 22.70 -48.07
C LYS A 280 -6.34 23.24 -46.88
N SER A 281 -6.30 24.58 -46.69
CA SER A 281 -5.69 25.21 -45.51
C SER A 281 -6.38 24.79 -44.23
N PHE A 282 -7.72 24.62 -44.24
CA PHE A 282 -8.48 24.15 -43.10
C PHE A 282 -8.15 22.68 -42.74
N ILE A 283 -8.11 21.77 -43.72
CA ILE A 283 -7.75 20.36 -43.52
C ILE A 283 -6.32 20.26 -43.00
N PHE A 284 -5.40 21.05 -43.55
CA PHE A 284 -4.01 21.11 -43.10
C PHE A 284 -3.90 21.59 -41.63
N ALA A 285 -4.59 22.66 -41.27
CA ALA A 285 -4.67 23.17 -39.89
C ALA A 285 -5.28 22.13 -38.93
N LEU A 286 -6.32 21.43 -39.37
CA LEU A 286 -6.93 20.36 -38.60
C LEU A 286 -5.92 19.24 -38.31
N GLY A 287 -5.16 18.80 -39.32
CA GLY A 287 -4.08 17.82 -39.11
C GLY A 287 -3.07 18.28 -38.07
N MET A 288 -2.68 19.55 -38.09
CA MET A 288 -1.78 20.13 -37.09
C MET A 288 -2.38 20.24 -35.69
N ILE A 289 -3.68 20.52 -35.58
CA ILE A 289 -4.36 20.51 -34.25
C ILE A 289 -4.31 19.09 -33.66
N VAL A 290 -4.61 18.11 -34.49
CA VAL A 290 -4.62 16.69 -34.10
C VAL A 290 -3.25 16.25 -33.62
N ALA A 291 -2.21 16.52 -34.41
CA ALA A 291 -0.82 16.17 -34.11
C ALA A 291 -0.32 16.67 -32.74
N PHE A 292 -0.87 17.75 -32.22
CA PHE A 292 -0.47 18.30 -30.92
C PHE A 292 -1.31 17.85 -29.72
N ILE A 293 -2.39 17.11 -29.92
CA ILE A 293 -3.24 16.62 -28.84
C ILE A 293 -2.76 15.23 -28.42
N PRO A 294 -2.27 15.04 -27.17
CA PRO A 294 -1.79 13.74 -26.72
C PRO A 294 -2.96 12.78 -26.49
N GLU A 295 -3.29 12.04 -27.52
CA GLU A 295 -4.30 11.00 -27.43
C GLU A 295 -3.81 9.88 -26.51
N GLY A 296 -4.70 9.26 -25.78
CA GLY A 296 -4.34 8.17 -24.87
C GLY A 296 -3.67 8.60 -23.56
N LEU A 297 -3.47 9.90 -23.25
CA LEU A 297 -2.83 10.31 -21.99
C LEU A 297 -3.59 9.80 -20.75
N LEU A 298 -4.89 10.07 -20.68
CA LEU A 298 -5.69 9.65 -19.51
C LEU A 298 -5.82 8.13 -19.40
N PRO A 299 -6.12 7.38 -20.48
CA PRO A 299 -6.11 5.91 -20.44
C PRO A 299 -4.75 5.32 -20.05
N THR A 300 -3.64 5.86 -20.54
CA THR A 300 -2.29 5.36 -20.20
C THR A 300 -1.96 5.58 -18.73
N VAL A 301 -2.31 6.75 -18.16
CA VAL A 301 -2.11 7.01 -16.74
C VAL A 301 -2.94 6.06 -15.89
N THR A 302 -4.22 5.86 -16.24
CA THR A 302 -5.10 4.93 -15.51
C THR A 302 -4.57 3.49 -15.59
N LEU A 303 -4.10 3.06 -16.75
CA LEU A 303 -3.49 1.74 -16.94
C LEU A 303 -2.19 1.60 -16.13
N SER A 304 -1.33 2.63 -16.12
CA SER A 304 -0.09 2.65 -15.34
C SER A 304 -0.36 2.49 -13.85
N LEU A 305 -1.32 3.24 -13.30
CA LEU A 305 -1.78 3.12 -11.92
C LEU A 305 -2.34 1.73 -11.62
N ALA A 306 -3.22 1.21 -12.47
CA ALA A 306 -3.82 -0.11 -12.27
C ALA A 306 -2.78 -1.24 -12.28
N MET A 307 -1.79 -1.17 -13.20
CA MET A 307 -0.71 -2.15 -13.27
C MET A 307 0.23 -2.06 -12.05
N ALA A 308 0.50 -0.86 -11.55
CA ALA A 308 1.30 -0.68 -10.33
C ALA A 308 0.59 -1.30 -9.13
N VAL A 309 -0.72 -1.05 -8.96
CA VAL A 309 -1.49 -1.66 -7.87
C VAL A 309 -1.51 -3.18 -7.97
N GLN A 310 -1.59 -3.75 -9.18
CA GLN A 310 -1.46 -5.20 -9.35
C GLN A 310 -0.08 -5.74 -8.95
N ARG A 311 1.00 -5.00 -9.25
CA ARG A 311 2.35 -5.39 -8.82
C ARG A 311 2.52 -5.24 -7.31
N MET A 312 2.01 -4.13 -6.72
CA MET A 312 1.99 -3.94 -5.26
C MET A 312 1.24 -5.06 -4.55
N ALA A 313 0.08 -5.47 -5.08
CA ALA A 313 -0.72 -6.56 -4.51
C ALA A 313 0.03 -7.92 -4.55
N LYS A 314 0.84 -8.18 -5.58
CA LYS A 314 1.70 -9.37 -5.64
C LYS A 314 2.82 -9.35 -4.62
N GLU A 315 3.28 -8.16 -4.25
CA GLU A 315 4.28 -7.91 -3.21
C GLU A 315 3.59 -7.56 -1.88
N HIS A 316 2.42 -8.13 -1.63
CA HIS A 316 1.67 -8.07 -0.38
C HIS A 316 1.17 -6.68 0.05
N ALA A 317 1.21 -5.67 -0.81
CA ALA A 317 0.70 -4.33 -0.53
C ALA A 317 -0.62 -4.08 -1.27
N LEU A 318 -1.75 -4.23 -0.59
CA LEU A 318 -3.09 -4.00 -1.15
C LEU A 318 -3.50 -2.53 -0.99
N VAL A 319 -3.56 -1.81 -2.09
CA VAL A 319 -3.95 -0.39 -2.13
C VAL A 319 -5.45 -0.27 -2.39
N LYS A 320 -6.16 0.47 -1.56
CA LYS A 320 -7.63 0.65 -1.67
C LYS A 320 -8.05 1.66 -2.74
N LYS A 321 -7.22 2.69 -2.98
CA LYS A 321 -7.53 3.78 -3.91
C LYS A 321 -6.37 3.99 -4.89
N LEU A 322 -6.65 4.14 -6.18
CA LEU A 322 -5.61 4.41 -7.19
C LEU A 322 -4.84 5.72 -6.92
N SER A 323 -5.47 6.71 -6.30
CA SER A 323 -4.82 7.97 -5.92
C SER A 323 -3.71 7.79 -4.90
N SER A 324 -3.80 6.79 -4.02
CA SER A 324 -2.81 6.53 -2.97
C SER A 324 -1.48 6.06 -3.55
N VAL A 325 -1.46 5.44 -4.74
CA VAL A 325 -0.23 5.06 -5.46
C VAL A 325 0.65 6.28 -5.77
N GLU A 326 0.02 7.38 -6.19
CA GLU A 326 0.73 8.63 -6.47
C GLU A 326 1.38 9.21 -5.20
N THR A 327 0.63 9.22 -4.11
CA THR A 327 1.07 9.76 -2.82
C THR A 327 2.17 8.89 -2.22
N LEU A 328 2.07 7.56 -2.35
CA LEU A 328 3.13 6.62 -1.96
C LEU A 328 4.48 6.97 -2.63
N GLY A 329 4.46 7.25 -3.94
CA GLY A 329 5.66 7.64 -4.67
C GLY A 329 6.30 8.97 -4.22
N ALA A 330 5.54 9.82 -3.52
CA ALA A 330 6.00 11.10 -2.97
C ALA A 330 6.36 11.02 -1.49
N THR A 331 6.16 9.88 -0.82
CA THR A 331 6.41 9.70 0.62
C THR A 331 7.84 10.11 0.98
N SER A 332 7.95 11.00 1.97
CA SER A 332 9.21 11.53 2.49
C SER A 332 9.48 11.13 3.94
N VAL A 333 8.42 10.80 4.70
CA VAL A 333 8.50 10.35 6.09
C VAL A 333 7.59 9.14 6.29
N ILE A 334 8.08 8.12 6.99
CA ILE A 334 7.27 7.00 7.47
C ILE A 334 7.27 7.03 9.00
N CYS A 335 6.11 7.27 9.60
CA CYS A 335 5.89 7.13 11.04
C CYS A 335 5.43 5.70 11.30
N SER A 336 6.26 4.89 11.95
CA SER A 336 5.97 3.48 12.19
C SER A 336 5.78 3.20 13.67
N ASP A 337 4.72 2.43 13.99
CA ASP A 337 4.65 1.79 15.30
C ASP A 337 5.73 0.72 15.40
N LYS A 338 6.13 0.40 16.63
CA LYS A 338 7.11 -0.64 16.92
C LYS A 338 6.45 -2.03 16.85
N THR A 339 5.44 -2.23 17.70
CA THR A 339 4.85 -3.54 18.00
C THR A 339 3.99 -4.01 16.84
N GLY A 340 4.15 -5.29 16.45
CA GLY A 340 3.37 -5.85 15.34
C GLY A 340 3.73 -5.34 13.94
N THR A 341 4.43 -4.21 13.82
CA THR A 341 4.85 -3.59 12.54
C THR A 341 6.34 -3.81 12.26
N LEU A 342 7.22 -3.26 13.10
CA LEU A 342 8.68 -3.43 12.98
C LEU A 342 9.16 -4.69 13.68
N THR A 343 8.40 -5.17 14.66
CA THR A 343 8.67 -6.38 15.43
C THR A 343 7.58 -7.43 15.20
N GLN A 344 7.85 -8.68 15.58
CA GLN A 344 6.96 -9.82 15.33
C GLN A 344 5.74 -9.84 16.26
N ASN A 345 5.73 -9.06 17.34
CA ASN A 345 4.79 -9.15 18.46
C ASN A 345 4.83 -10.52 19.16
N GLU A 346 6.01 -11.12 19.18
CA GLU A 346 6.27 -12.45 19.76
C GLU A 346 7.38 -12.34 20.79
N MET A 347 7.03 -12.27 22.07
CA MET A 347 8.04 -12.21 23.13
C MET A 347 8.94 -13.45 23.08
N THR A 348 10.25 -13.22 23.06
CA THR A 348 11.27 -14.27 22.96
C THR A 348 12.30 -14.09 24.06
N VAL A 349 12.65 -15.16 24.76
CA VAL A 349 13.76 -15.17 25.73
C VAL A 349 15.08 -15.14 24.97
N ASN A 350 15.91 -14.12 25.23
CA ASN A 350 17.22 -13.94 24.59
C ASN A 350 18.38 -14.34 25.49
N HIS A 351 18.28 -14.03 26.80
CA HIS A 351 19.34 -14.33 27.78
C HIS A 351 18.78 -14.83 29.09
N LEU A 352 19.58 -15.68 29.75
CA LEU A 352 19.39 -16.10 31.13
C LEU A 352 20.62 -15.68 31.94
N TRP A 353 20.41 -15.27 33.15
CA TRP A 353 21.49 -14.99 34.08
C TRP A 353 21.30 -15.76 35.37
N GLN A 354 22.34 -16.49 35.80
CA GLN A 354 22.30 -17.31 37.00
C GLN A 354 23.73 -17.46 37.56
N ASN A 355 23.90 -17.21 38.82
CA ASN A 355 25.16 -17.38 39.57
C ASN A 355 26.38 -16.71 38.85
N GLY A 356 26.25 -15.44 38.42
CA GLY A 356 27.32 -14.70 37.79
C GLY A 356 27.59 -15.11 36.33
N LYS A 357 26.85 -16.07 35.76
CA LYS A 357 26.97 -16.56 34.39
C LYS A 357 25.80 -16.05 33.54
N SER A 358 26.11 -15.63 32.31
CA SER A 358 25.11 -15.25 31.31
C SER A 358 25.03 -16.33 30.23
N TYR A 359 23.82 -16.73 29.89
CA TYR A 359 23.52 -17.73 28.87
C TYR A 359 22.74 -17.08 27.77
N GLN A 360 23.04 -17.43 26.53
CA GLN A 360 22.28 -16.95 25.35
C GLN A 360 21.26 -18.00 24.93
N VAL A 361 20.03 -17.55 24.60
CA VAL A 361 18.98 -18.43 24.07
C VAL A 361 18.78 -18.05 22.60
N THR A 362 18.92 -19.04 21.71
CA THR A 362 18.75 -18.87 20.27
C THR A 362 17.34 -19.25 19.82
N GLY A 363 17.00 -18.91 18.56
CA GLY A 363 15.68 -19.13 17.98
C GLY A 363 14.70 -18.01 18.35
N LEU A 364 13.83 -17.64 17.41
CA LEU A 364 12.90 -16.52 17.52
C LEU A 364 11.45 -17.02 17.59
N GLY A 365 10.58 -16.21 18.19
CA GLY A 365 9.15 -16.45 18.24
C GLY A 365 8.73 -17.63 19.13
N TYR A 366 7.53 -18.15 18.84
CA TYR A 366 6.91 -19.19 19.66
C TYR A 366 7.20 -20.63 19.18
N ALA A 367 7.92 -20.79 18.07
CA ALA A 367 8.43 -22.11 17.67
C ALA A 367 9.49 -22.58 18.69
N PRO A 368 9.41 -23.83 19.21
CA PRO A 368 10.35 -24.33 20.19
C PRO A 368 11.70 -24.74 19.57
N GLU A 369 12.10 -24.04 18.52
CA GLU A 369 13.36 -24.23 17.82
C GLU A 369 14.43 -23.32 18.40
N GLY A 370 15.62 -23.89 18.73
CA GLY A 370 16.71 -23.12 19.27
C GLY A 370 17.48 -23.89 20.33
N GLN A 371 18.49 -23.24 20.89
CA GLN A 371 19.42 -23.82 21.88
C GLN A 371 19.77 -22.82 22.95
N ILE A 372 20.19 -23.32 24.11
CA ILE A 372 20.72 -22.49 25.20
C ILE A 372 22.24 -22.65 25.16
N LEU A 373 22.94 -21.52 24.99
CA LEU A 373 24.40 -21.49 24.80
C LEU A 373 25.10 -20.87 26.01
N PHE A 374 26.25 -21.43 26.40
CA PHE A 374 27.19 -20.78 27.30
C PHE A 374 28.56 -20.71 26.64
N GLU A 375 29.10 -19.49 26.52
CA GLU A 375 30.36 -19.19 25.83
C GLU A 375 30.43 -19.77 24.39
N GLY A 376 29.26 -19.90 23.72
CA GLY A 376 29.15 -20.45 22.38
C GLY A 376 28.85 -21.96 22.31
N ASP A 377 28.98 -22.69 23.40
CA ASP A 377 28.68 -24.10 23.45
C ASP A 377 27.25 -24.42 23.87
N ASN A 378 26.64 -25.40 23.20
CA ASN A 378 25.27 -25.81 23.51
C ASN A 378 25.20 -26.53 24.86
N ILE A 379 24.21 -26.14 25.67
CA ILE A 379 23.96 -26.75 26.99
C ILE A 379 22.97 -27.91 26.82
N CYS A 380 23.45 -29.13 27.18
CA CYS A 380 22.56 -30.26 27.37
C CYS A 380 22.19 -30.40 28.86
N PHE A 381 20.88 -30.41 29.14
CA PHE A 381 20.35 -30.63 30.48
C PHE A 381 20.39 -32.11 30.83
N GLY A 382 20.63 -32.45 32.09
CA GLY A 382 20.80 -33.84 32.58
C GLY A 382 22.16 -34.16 33.24
N ASN A 383 23.13 -33.21 33.21
CA ASN A 383 24.37 -33.29 33.95
C ASN A 383 24.27 -32.53 35.26
N SER A 384 24.80 -33.12 36.35
CA SER A 384 24.70 -32.62 37.73
C SER A 384 25.20 -31.19 37.99
N ASP A 385 26.05 -30.65 37.10
CA ASP A 385 26.67 -29.30 37.29
C ASP A 385 25.80 -28.13 36.86
N ARG A 386 24.60 -28.37 36.31
CA ARG A 386 23.70 -27.30 35.77
C ARG A 386 22.30 -27.33 36.38
N GLY A 387 22.12 -27.98 37.50
CA GLY A 387 20.84 -28.14 38.17
C GLY A 387 20.18 -26.82 38.59
N ASP A 388 20.94 -25.76 38.82
CA ASP A 388 20.39 -24.44 39.21
C ASP A 388 19.78 -23.73 38.03
N LEU A 389 20.40 -23.84 36.81
CA LEU A 389 19.83 -23.26 35.60
C LEU A 389 18.56 -24.02 35.17
N GLU A 390 18.59 -25.36 35.29
CA GLU A 390 17.38 -26.17 35.03
C GLU A 390 16.24 -25.77 35.99
N LYS A 391 16.57 -25.54 37.26
CA LYS A 391 15.62 -25.11 38.27
C LYS A 391 15.01 -23.72 37.94
N LEU A 392 15.82 -22.78 37.44
CA LEU A 392 15.35 -21.48 36.97
C LEU A 392 14.32 -21.65 35.86
N ILE A 393 14.59 -22.44 34.83
CA ILE A 393 13.73 -22.66 33.67
C ILE A 393 12.43 -23.36 34.08
N ARG A 394 12.53 -24.45 34.86
CA ARG A 394 11.37 -25.19 35.36
C ARG A 394 10.45 -24.34 36.21
N PHE A 395 10.98 -23.54 37.12
CA PHE A 395 10.20 -22.72 38.04
C PHE A 395 9.59 -21.54 37.34
N ALA A 396 10.28 -20.94 36.37
CA ALA A 396 9.71 -19.89 35.53
C ALA A 396 8.45 -20.37 34.79
N HIS A 397 8.52 -21.54 34.16
CA HIS A 397 7.36 -22.15 33.48
C HIS A 397 6.23 -22.52 34.48
N LEU A 398 6.54 -23.09 35.66
CA LEU A 398 5.51 -23.46 36.64
C LEU A 398 4.72 -22.23 37.13
N CYS A 399 5.36 -21.06 37.19
CA CYS A 399 4.72 -19.79 37.52
C CYS A 399 4.19 -19.06 36.24
N SER A 400 3.53 -19.78 35.33
CA SER A 400 2.93 -19.24 34.07
C SER A 400 1.55 -19.84 33.84
N ASN A 401 0.63 -19.02 33.33
CA ASN A 401 -0.74 -19.38 32.95
C ASN A 401 -0.90 -19.52 31.46
N ALA A 402 0.01 -18.96 30.66
CA ALA A 402 -0.08 -18.98 29.20
C ALA A 402 0.06 -20.38 28.63
N GLN A 403 -0.48 -20.55 27.43
CA GLN A 403 -0.33 -21.77 26.63
C GLN A 403 0.10 -21.38 25.22
N VAL A 404 0.99 -22.19 24.64
CA VAL A 404 1.40 -22.04 23.25
C VAL A 404 0.77 -23.21 22.48
N LEU A 405 -0.03 -22.87 21.48
CA LEU A 405 -0.72 -23.84 20.62
C LEU A 405 0.08 -24.02 19.33
N PRO A 406 0.41 -25.26 18.94
CA PRO A 406 1.12 -25.52 17.70
C PRO A 406 0.24 -25.26 16.48
N PRO A 407 0.84 -25.13 15.28
CA PRO A 407 0.11 -25.07 14.01
C PRO A 407 -0.82 -26.27 13.84
N ASN A 408 -1.97 -26.06 13.23
CA ASN A 408 -2.94 -27.09 12.84
C ASN A 408 -3.51 -26.79 11.45
N ASP A 409 -4.50 -27.58 10.98
CA ASP A 409 -5.12 -27.40 9.65
C ASP A 409 -5.76 -26.01 9.47
N ASP A 410 -6.20 -25.37 10.57
CA ASP A 410 -6.82 -24.02 10.54
C ASP A 410 -5.82 -22.89 10.78
N ARG A 411 -4.63 -23.20 11.30
CA ARG A 411 -3.61 -22.21 11.70
C ARG A 411 -2.22 -22.65 11.27
N SER A 412 -1.57 -21.85 10.45
CA SER A 412 -0.22 -22.13 9.92
C SER A 412 0.91 -21.78 10.89
N THR A 413 0.62 -21.02 11.97
CA THR A 413 1.62 -20.51 12.94
C THR A 413 1.28 -20.90 14.36
N TYR A 414 2.28 -20.83 15.26
CA TYR A 414 2.07 -20.95 16.69
C TYR A 414 1.20 -19.78 17.20
N THR A 415 0.29 -20.09 18.12
CA THR A 415 -0.63 -19.09 18.71
C THR A 415 -0.55 -19.14 20.22
N VAL A 416 -0.68 -18.00 20.88
CA VAL A 416 -0.64 -17.87 22.33
C VAL A 416 -2.04 -17.68 22.90
N LEU A 417 -2.34 -18.41 23.96
CA LEU A 417 -3.45 -18.15 24.86
C LEU A 417 -2.88 -17.62 26.19
N GLY A 418 -3.19 -16.38 26.53
CA GLY A 418 -2.70 -15.70 27.72
C GLY A 418 -1.61 -14.66 27.44
N ASP A 419 -0.86 -14.26 28.46
CA ASP A 419 0.14 -13.17 28.36
C ASP A 419 1.37 -13.63 27.54
N PRO A 420 1.80 -12.88 26.51
CA PRO A 420 3.00 -13.16 25.69
C PRO A 420 4.29 -13.31 26.53
N THR A 421 4.41 -12.53 27.62
CA THR A 421 5.55 -12.61 28.54
C THR A 421 5.62 -13.95 29.28
N GLU A 422 4.48 -14.59 29.48
CA GLU A 422 4.39 -15.93 30.08
C GLU A 422 4.58 -17.03 29.05
N ALA A 423 4.09 -16.80 27.83
CA ALA A 423 4.19 -17.77 26.74
C ALA A 423 5.64 -18.08 26.36
N CYS A 424 6.51 -17.08 26.32
CA CYS A 424 7.94 -17.30 26.03
C CYS A 424 8.65 -18.18 27.05
N LEU A 425 8.15 -18.27 28.30
CA LEU A 425 8.67 -19.16 29.34
C LEU A 425 8.34 -20.65 29.05
N ASN A 426 7.20 -20.91 28.40
CA ASN A 426 6.84 -22.24 27.92
C ASN A 426 7.77 -22.67 26.79
N VAL A 427 8.01 -21.78 25.83
CA VAL A 427 8.95 -21.99 24.71
C VAL A 427 10.38 -22.22 25.24
N LEU A 428 10.81 -21.45 26.25
CA LEU A 428 12.11 -21.63 26.90
C LEU A 428 12.26 -23.04 27.49
N LEU A 429 11.20 -23.54 28.17
CA LEU A 429 11.23 -24.90 28.72
C LEU A 429 11.39 -25.94 27.61
N GLU A 430 10.66 -25.84 26.53
CA GLU A 430 10.76 -26.79 25.40
C GLU A 430 12.13 -26.70 24.70
N LYS A 431 12.70 -25.49 24.52
CA LYS A 431 14.07 -25.30 24.01
C LYS A 431 15.12 -25.93 24.90
N SER A 432 14.86 -26.11 26.18
CA SER A 432 15.73 -26.84 27.08
C SER A 432 15.58 -28.36 26.98
N GLY A 433 14.68 -28.87 26.15
CA GLY A 433 14.40 -30.31 25.96
C GLY A 433 13.50 -30.89 27.09
N ILE A 434 12.91 -30.07 27.93
CA ILE A 434 12.03 -30.51 29.01
C ILE A 434 10.58 -30.46 28.56
N ASN A 435 9.86 -31.57 28.71
CA ASN A 435 8.44 -31.62 28.32
C ASN A 435 7.55 -30.86 29.28
N ILE A 436 6.64 -30.02 28.75
CA ILE A 436 5.69 -29.20 29.55
C ILE A 436 4.82 -30.08 30.45
N GLN A 437 4.29 -31.19 29.94
CA GLN A 437 3.40 -32.06 30.70
C GLN A 437 4.12 -32.78 31.86
N GLU A 438 5.36 -33.18 31.61
CA GLU A 438 6.21 -33.80 32.65
C GLU A 438 6.54 -32.80 33.76
N ASN A 439 6.88 -31.56 33.39
CA ASN A 439 7.16 -30.49 34.37
C ASN A 439 5.94 -30.18 35.25
N ARG A 440 4.74 -30.09 34.66
CA ARG A 440 3.49 -29.88 35.41
C ARG A 440 3.12 -31.07 36.31
N LYS A 441 3.42 -32.32 35.89
CA LYS A 441 3.19 -33.50 36.71
C LYS A 441 4.19 -33.60 37.85
N PHE A 442 5.45 -33.17 37.64
CA PHE A 442 6.49 -33.14 38.68
C PHE A 442 6.12 -32.17 39.81
N ALA A 443 5.50 -31.02 39.48
CA ALA A 443 5.14 -30.01 40.48
C ALA A 443 3.73 -29.48 40.24
N PRO A 444 2.66 -30.25 40.59
CA PRO A 444 1.29 -29.81 40.47
C PRO A 444 1.01 -28.55 41.27
N ARG A 445 0.28 -27.61 40.66
CA ARG A 445 -0.09 -26.35 41.27
C ARG A 445 -1.21 -26.56 42.28
N LEU A 446 -1.07 -25.98 43.46
CA LEU A 446 -2.02 -26.05 44.53
C LEU A 446 -2.84 -24.75 44.70
N LYS A 447 -2.20 -23.59 44.50
CA LYS A 447 -2.81 -22.27 44.64
C LYS A 447 -2.04 -21.24 43.81
N GLU A 448 -2.69 -20.15 43.49
CA GLU A 448 -2.12 -19.01 42.77
C GLU A 448 -2.46 -17.71 43.50
N LEU A 449 -1.50 -16.78 43.56
CA LEU A 449 -1.69 -15.38 43.81
C LEU A 449 -1.41 -14.66 42.51
N PRO A 450 -2.47 -14.17 41.81
CA PRO A 450 -2.33 -13.63 40.44
C PRO A 450 -1.38 -12.43 40.37
N PHE A 451 -0.94 -12.10 39.16
CA PHE A 451 -0.18 -10.89 38.90
C PHE A 451 -0.98 -9.64 39.29
N ASP A 452 -0.30 -8.73 39.97
CA ASP A 452 -0.84 -7.44 40.35
C ASP A 452 0.13 -6.33 39.95
N SER A 453 -0.38 -5.31 39.23
CA SER A 453 0.42 -4.23 38.65
C SER A 453 1.08 -3.31 39.68
N VAL A 454 0.51 -3.19 40.90
CA VAL A 454 1.10 -2.43 41.99
C VAL A 454 2.22 -3.24 42.65
N ARG A 455 1.94 -4.52 42.85
CA ARG A 455 2.87 -5.50 43.47
C ARG A 455 3.96 -5.96 42.50
N LYS A 456 3.69 -5.89 41.19
CA LYS A 456 4.57 -6.26 40.05
C LYS A 456 5.12 -7.66 40.08
N ARG A 457 4.39 -8.62 40.66
CA ARG A 457 4.76 -10.01 40.76
C ARG A 457 3.56 -10.95 40.86
N MET A 458 3.82 -12.22 40.56
CA MET A 458 2.89 -13.33 40.62
C MET A 458 3.52 -14.45 41.43
N THR A 459 2.74 -15.18 42.23
CA THR A 459 3.21 -16.29 43.05
C THR A 459 2.34 -17.50 42.86
N THR A 460 2.94 -18.67 42.68
CA THR A 460 2.25 -19.96 42.58
C THR A 460 2.78 -20.95 43.62
N ILE A 461 1.90 -21.78 44.12
CA ILE A 461 2.23 -22.78 45.17
C ILE A 461 2.19 -24.16 44.54
N HIS A 462 3.23 -24.95 44.72
CA HIS A 462 3.40 -26.26 44.14
C HIS A 462 3.76 -27.30 45.21
N SER A 463 3.40 -28.56 44.91
CA SER A 463 3.90 -29.74 45.61
C SER A 463 4.92 -30.44 44.76
N LEU A 464 6.16 -30.56 45.20
CA LEU A 464 7.22 -31.22 44.44
C LEU A 464 7.07 -32.74 44.46
N GLY A 465 7.39 -33.40 43.35
CA GLY A 465 7.43 -34.84 43.21
C GLY A 465 8.86 -35.39 43.23
N GLY A 466 9.02 -36.70 43.03
CA GLY A 466 10.33 -37.36 43.01
C GLY A 466 10.93 -37.61 44.40
N ASP A 467 12.21 -37.37 44.56
CA ASP A 467 12.94 -37.54 45.82
C ASP A 467 12.57 -36.52 46.87
N GLU A 468 11.97 -35.39 46.46
CA GLU A 468 11.43 -34.30 47.31
C GLU A 468 9.90 -34.42 47.52
N LYS A 469 9.36 -35.63 47.46
CA LYS A 469 7.94 -35.92 47.59
C LYS A 469 7.33 -35.30 48.86
N ASP A 470 6.21 -34.59 48.66
CA ASP A 470 5.45 -33.85 49.66
C ASP A 470 6.05 -32.51 50.10
N LYS A 471 7.22 -32.10 49.62
CA LYS A 471 7.75 -30.77 49.84
C LYS A 471 6.90 -29.73 49.09
N LYS A 472 6.48 -28.66 49.86
CA LYS A 472 5.69 -27.56 49.26
C LYS A 472 6.56 -26.33 49.15
N ILE A 473 6.48 -25.71 47.97
CA ILE A 473 7.21 -24.47 47.64
C ILE A 473 6.25 -23.42 47.11
N SER A 474 6.55 -22.17 47.34
CA SER A 474 6.00 -21.04 46.59
C SER A 474 7.05 -20.59 45.58
N ILE A 475 6.63 -20.37 44.32
CA ILE A 475 7.45 -19.81 43.24
C ILE A 475 6.93 -18.42 42.92
N THR A 476 7.80 -17.44 42.91
CA THR A 476 7.45 -16.05 42.62
C THR A 476 8.25 -15.56 41.42
N LYS A 477 7.58 -14.99 40.43
CA LYS A 477 8.20 -14.25 39.32
C LYS A 477 7.73 -12.81 39.30
N GLY A 478 8.59 -11.89 38.93
CA GLY A 478 8.22 -10.48 38.85
C GLY A 478 9.37 -9.55 38.48
N ALA A 479 9.16 -8.27 38.71
CA ALA A 479 10.17 -7.26 38.45
C ALA A 479 11.43 -7.48 39.30
N PRO A 480 12.62 -7.41 38.70
CA PRO A 480 13.87 -7.80 39.35
C PRO A 480 14.12 -7.07 40.68
N LYS A 481 13.82 -5.76 40.72
CA LYS A 481 14.02 -4.94 41.93
C LYS A 481 13.14 -5.43 43.06
N GLU A 482 11.84 -5.60 42.80
CA GLU A 482 10.85 -6.01 43.80
C GLU A 482 11.12 -7.43 44.31
N ILE A 483 11.53 -8.36 43.46
CA ILE A 483 11.89 -9.72 43.84
C ILE A 483 13.19 -9.72 44.67
N LEU A 484 14.18 -8.94 44.25
CA LEU A 484 15.47 -8.86 44.94
C LEU A 484 15.33 -8.25 46.34
N ASP A 485 14.44 -7.27 46.51
CA ASP A 485 14.18 -6.63 47.81
C ASP A 485 13.47 -7.56 48.82
N LEU A 486 12.78 -8.60 48.32
CA LEU A 486 12.08 -9.61 49.13
C LEU A 486 12.90 -10.90 49.31
N SER A 487 14.12 -10.96 48.76
CA SER A 487 15.00 -12.14 48.83
C SER A 487 16.12 -11.92 49.85
N ASP A 488 16.28 -12.88 50.77
CA ASP A 488 17.36 -12.91 51.76
C ASP A 488 18.46 -13.90 51.40
N TYR A 489 18.17 -14.78 50.44
CA TYR A 489 19.05 -15.83 49.99
C TYR A 489 19.18 -15.87 48.48
N VAL A 490 20.27 -16.48 48.01
CA VAL A 490 20.51 -16.76 46.59
C VAL A 490 20.93 -18.21 46.38
N LEU A 491 20.45 -18.80 45.30
CA LEU A 491 20.85 -20.18 44.89
C LEU A 491 22.18 -20.12 44.13
N SER A 492 23.22 -20.78 44.61
CA SER A 492 24.53 -20.81 43.98
C SER A 492 25.13 -22.20 44.09
N ASP A 493 25.45 -22.82 42.97
CA ASP A 493 26.06 -24.17 42.85
C ASP A 493 25.35 -25.25 43.70
N GLY A 494 24.02 -25.28 43.62
CA GLY A 494 23.16 -26.22 44.35
C GLY A 494 22.94 -25.88 45.82
N LYS A 495 23.51 -24.80 46.34
CA LYS A 495 23.40 -24.38 47.76
C LYS A 495 22.67 -23.07 47.89
N VAL A 496 21.86 -22.98 48.95
CA VAL A 496 21.23 -21.73 49.34
C VAL A 496 22.20 -20.98 50.28
N ILE A 497 22.65 -19.80 49.83
CA ILE A 497 23.58 -18.95 50.58
C ILE A 497 22.93 -17.60 50.89
N PRO A 498 23.32 -16.90 51.96
CA PRO A 498 22.79 -15.57 52.27
C PRO A 498 23.09 -14.57 51.13
N LEU A 499 22.09 -13.75 50.79
CA LEU A 499 22.22 -12.70 49.79
C LEU A 499 22.96 -11.49 50.36
N ASN A 500 24.28 -11.48 50.20
CA ASN A 500 25.12 -10.37 50.69
C ASN A 500 25.10 -9.19 49.66
N LYS A 501 25.73 -8.06 50.04
CA LYS A 501 25.78 -6.85 49.22
C LYS A 501 26.51 -7.08 47.89
N GLU A 502 27.49 -7.94 47.86
CA GLU A 502 28.28 -8.24 46.65
C GLU A 502 27.41 -8.98 45.61
N GLU A 503 26.72 -10.04 46.03
CA GLU A 503 25.80 -10.79 45.19
C GLU A 503 24.63 -9.94 44.72
N ARG A 504 24.04 -9.10 45.58
CA ARG A 504 22.99 -8.16 45.22
C ARG A 504 23.48 -7.18 44.11
N ASN A 505 24.70 -6.65 44.23
CA ASN A 505 25.28 -5.76 43.23
C ASN A 505 25.54 -6.48 41.91
N LYS A 506 25.97 -7.76 41.93
CA LYS A 506 26.15 -8.55 40.68
C LYS A 506 24.83 -8.74 39.95
N ILE A 507 23.75 -9.08 40.69
CA ILE A 507 22.41 -9.25 40.14
C ILE A 507 21.90 -7.92 39.54
N GLN A 508 22.06 -6.83 40.31
CA GLN A 508 21.62 -5.51 39.83
C GLN A 508 22.38 -5.07 38.58
N LEU A 509 23.69 -5.29 38.51
CA LEU A 509 24.50 -4.98 37.34
C LEU A 509 24.05 -5.77 36.13
N ALA A 510 23.77 -7.07 36.27
CA ALA A 510 23.24 -7.90 35.19
C ALA A 510 21.89 -7.40 34.70
N ASN A 511 20.97 -7.08 35.63
CA ASN A 511 19.69 -6.48 35.29
C ASN A 511 19.85 -5.16 34.51
N ASP A 512 20.72 -4.26 34.99
CA ASP A 512 20.94 -2.95 34.33
C ASP A 512 21.59 -3.09 32.96
N THR A 513 22.44 -4.10 32.78
CA THR A 513 23.02 -4.43 31.46
C THR A 513 21.93 -4.86 30.48
N PHE A 514 21.11 -5.82 30.83
CA PHE A 514 20.00 -6.27 30.01
C PHE A 514 18.99 -5.16 29.72
N ALA A 515 18.69 -4.31 30.72
CA ALA A 515 17.78 -3.18 30.54
C ALA A 515 18.35 -2.11 29.60
N LYS A 516 19.69 -1.87 29.61
CA LYS A 516 20.36 -0.98 28.64
C LYS A 516 20.27 -1.51 27.20
N ASP A 517 20.31 -2.83 27.05
CA ASP A 517 20.12 -3.49 25.76
C ASP A 517 18.64 -3.52 25.31
N GLY A 518 17.74 -2.92 26.07
CA GLY A 518 16.31 -2.83 25.77
C GLY A 518 15.52 -4.09 26.07
N LEU A 519 16.10 -5.04 26.80
CA LEU A 519 15.44 -6.29 27.17
C LEU A 519 14.51 -6.10 28.37
N ARG A 520 13.38 -6.77 28.35
CA ARG A 520 12.50 -6.92 29.49
C ARG A 520 13.05 -8.01 30.37
N VAL A 521 13.23 -7.73 31.65
CA VAL A 521 13.84 -8.69 32.59
C VAL A 521 12.81 -9.14 33.62
N LEU A 522 12.70 -10.46 33.84
CA LEU A 522 11.97 -11.07 34.94
C LEU A 522 12.96 -11.73 35.90
N ALA A 523 12.72 -11.58 37.17
CA ALA A 523 13.39 -12.35 38.22
C ALA A 523 12.51 -13.51 38.67
N VAL A 524 13.14 -14.62 39.01
CA VAL A 524 12.49 -15.81 39.58
C VAL A 524 13.10 -16.13 40.92
N SER A 525 12.23 -16.38 41.90
CA SER A 525 12.59 -16.78 43.25
C SER A 525 11.65 -17.86 43.77
N TYR A 526 12.03 -18.53 44.84
CA TYR A 526 11.17 -19.48 45.55
C TYR A 526 11.30 -19.35 47.04
N CYS A 527 10.30 -19.84 47.79
CA CYS A 527 10.35 -20.00 49.24
C CYS A 527 9.87 -21.41 49.59
N ASP A 528 10.57 -22.02 50.53
CA ASP A 528 10.16 -23.29 51.18
C ASP A 528 9.03 -22.98 52.17
N ILE A 529 7.89 -23.60 51.97
CA ILE A 529 6.70 -23.39 52.82
C ILE A 529 6.28 -24.66 53.55
N GLU A 530 7.25 -25.54 53.78
CA GLU A 530 7.05 -26.74 54.57
C GLU A 530 6.64 -26.31 56.00
N GLY A 531 5.48 -26.80 56.47
CA GLY A 531 4.93 -26.40 57.77
C GLY A 531 3.89 -25.28 57.80
N PHE A 532 3.68 -24.57 56.66
CA PHE A 532 2.60 -23.58 56.58
C PHE A 532 1.25 -24.26 56.39
N SER A 533 0.24 -23.86 57.21
CA SER A 533 -1.14 -24.27 56.97
C SER A 533 -1.72 -23.52 55.73
N LYS A 534 -2.80 -24.06 55.14
CA LYS A 534 -3.43 -23.43 53.98
C LYS A 534 -3.96 -22.00 54.25
N GLU A 535 -4.30 -21.72 55.53
CA GLU A 535 -4.73 -20.39 55.94
C GLU A 535 -3.58 -19.38 55.97
N GLN A 536 -2.34 -19.84 56.10
CA GLN A 536 -1.11 -19.02 56.09
C GLN A 536 -0.60 -18.76 54.66
N TRP A 537 -1.27 -19.29 53.60
CA TRP A 537 -0.91 -19.01 52.20
C TRP A 537 -1.39 -17.64 51.76
N THR A 538 -0.84 -16.62 52.38
CA THR A 538 -1.10 -15.19 52.12
C THR A 538 0.14 -14.54 51.47
N GLN A 539 -0.06 -13.38 50.86
CA GLN A 539 1.04 -12.60 50.25
C GLN A 539 2.15 -12.32 51.26
N GLU A 540 1.77 -11.93 52.46
CA GLU A 540 2.71 -11.55 53.53
C GLU A 540 3.62 -12.69 54.00
N ASN A 541 3.13 -13.92 53.92
CA ASN A 541 3.90 -15.11 54.37
C ASN A 541 4.70 -15.76 53.23
N LEU A 542 4.20 -15.71 52.02
CA LEU A 542 4.79 -16.44 50.89
C LEU A 542 5.82 -15.62 50.13
N GLU A 543 5.76 -14.30 50.23
CA GLU A 543 6.59 -13.39 49.44
C GLU A 543 7.64 -12.66 50.29
N GLN A 544 8.18 -13.34 51.31
CA GLN A 544 9.26 -12.84 52.15
C GLN A 544 10.32 -13.93 52.31
N HIS A 545 11.54 -13.53 52.64
CA HIS A 545 12.67 -14.43 52.89
C HIS A 545 12.94 -15.41 51.73
N MET A 546 12.73 -14.94 50.51
CA MET A 546 12.82 -15.78 49.32
C MET A 546 14.26 -16.11 48.94
N VAL A 547 14.43 -17.22 48.24
CA VAL A 547 15.68 -17.62 47.61
C VAL A 547 15.65 -17.15 46.15
N PHE A 548 16.49 -16.20 45.80
CA PHE A 548 16.64 -15.71 44.44
C PHE A 548 17.33 -16.78 43.58
N ILE A 549 16.80 -17.09 42.36
CA ILE A 549 17.36 -18.09 41.46
C ILE A 549 18.11 -17.44 40.31
N GLY A 550 17.47 -16.52 39.57
CA GLY A 550 18.09 -15.91 38.42
C GLY A 550 17.20 -14.90 37.71
N LEU A 551 17.73 -14.37 36.60
CA LEU A 551 17.07 -13.42 35.71
C LEU A 551 16.81 -14.08 34.34
N ILE A 552 15.69 -13.71 33.73
CA ILE A 552 15.27 -14.08 32.38
C ILE A 552 15.06 -12.80 31.60
N ALA A 553 15.85 -12.57 30.57
CA ALA A 553 15.78 -11.40 29.74
C ALA A 553 15.18 -11.75 28.37
N MET A 554 14.20 -10.96 27.95
CA MET A 554 13.39 -11.22 26.75
C MET A 554 13.10 -9.94 25.98
N SER A 555 12.85 -10.07 24.70
CA SER A 555 12.42 -8.98 23.82
C SER A 555 11.46 -9.48 22.75
N ASP A 556 10.75 -8.56 22.14
CA ASP A 556 10.01 -8.76 20.90
C ASP A 556 10.97 -8.53 19.73
N PRO A 557 11.34 -9.57 18.96
CA PRO A 557 12.38 -9.47 17.95
C PRO A 557 11.93 -8.68 16.73
N PRO A 558 12.84 -7.97 16.04
CA PRO A 558 12.54 -7.36 14.74
C PRO A 558 12.10 -8.42 13.73
N ARG A 559 11.20 -8.03 12.82
CA ARG A 559 10.84 -8.88 11.67
C ARG A 559 12.01 -9.02 10.70
N GLU A 560 12.06 -10.13 10.00
CA GLU A 560 13.07 -10.40 8.97
C GLU A 560 13.00 -9.34 7.85
N GLY A 561 14.15 -8.90 7.32
CA GLY A 561 14.24 -7.93 6.23
C GLY A 561 13.95 -6.48 6.59
N VAL A 562 13.55 -6.16 7.85
CA VAL A 562 13.24 -4.77 8.25
C VAL A 562 14.47 -3.88 8.14
N ARG A 563 15.65 -4.36 8.51
CA ARG A 563 16.89 -3.58 8.45
C ARG A 563 17.24 -3.20 7.02
N GLU A 564 17.18 -4.16 6.08
CA GLU A 564 17.43 -3.91 4.65
C GLU A 564 16.40 -2.92 4.07
N ALA A 565 15.14 -3.03 4.48
CA ALA A 565 14.08 -2.10 4.07
C ALA A 565 14.34 -0.68 4.58
N ILE A 566 14.78 -0.53 5.82
CA ILE A 566 15.18 0.76 6.41
C ILE A 566 16.38 1.36 5.68
N ASP A 567 17.39 0.55 5.36
CA ASP A 567 18.56 1.00 4.59
C ASP A 567 18.16 1.49 3.19
N LYS A 568 17.23 0.83 2.51
CA LYS A 568 16.64 1.30 1.24
C LYS A 568 15.90 2.63 1.42
N CYS A 569 15.13 2.81 2.50
CA CYS A 569 14.47 4.09 2.79
C CYS A 569 15.47 5.22 2.97
N HIS A 570 16.55 5.00 3.72
CA HIS A 570 17.61 6.00 3.89
C HIS A 570 18.30 6.34 2.57
N ALA A 571 18.63 5.33 1.73
CA ALA A 571 19.18 5.57 0.40
C ALA A 571 18.22 6.40 -0.47
N ALA A 572 16.91 6.20 -0.30
CA ALA A 572 15.86 6.96 -0.96
C ALA A 572 15.56 8.32 -0.33
N SER A 573 16.32 8.75 0.69
CA SER A 573 16.10 9.97 1.48
C SER A 573 14.70 10.02 2.12
N ILE A 574 14.17 8.86 2.52
CA ILE A 574 12.94 8.72 3.29
C ILE A 574 13.32 8.58 4.77
N ARG A 575 12.80 9.45 5.61
CA ARG A 575 13.02 9.41 7.06
C ARG A 575 12.03 8.44 7.70
N ILE A 576 12.51 7.68 8.68
CA ILE A 576 11.66 6.81 9.47
C ILE A 576 11.65 7.32 10.89
N ILE A 577 10.45 7.49 11.46
CA ILE A 577 10.24 7.94 12.83
C ILE A 577 9.46 6.84 13.56
N MET A 578 10.04 6.31 14.62
CA MET A 578 9.34 5.35 15.48
C MET A 578 8.45 6.10 16.47
N VAL A 579 7.16 5.72 16.52
CA VAL A 579 6.16 6.30 17.41
C VAL A 579 5.43 5.17 18.11
N THR A 580 5.74 4.93 19.40
CA THR A 580 5.27 3.73 20.12
C THR A 580 4.70 4.05 21.48
N GLY A 581 3.81 3.18 21.97
CA GLY A 581 3.35 3.15 23.37
C GLY A 581 4.36 2.59 24.37
N ASP A 582 5.47 2.00 23.90
CA ASP A 582 6.46 1.32 24.71
C ASP A 582 7.41 2.26 25.47
N TYR A 583 8.20 1.64 26.37
CA TYR A 583 9.23 2.33 27.15
C TYR A 583 10.37 2.86 26.29
N GLY A 584 10.82 4.09 26.57
CA GLY A 584 11.77 4.81 25.72
C GLY A 584 13.10 4.11 25.47
N LEU A 585 13.71 3.47 26.48
CA LEU A 585 14.98 2.75 26.32
C LEU A 585 14.84 1.52 25.41
N THR A 586 13.74 0.78 25.54
CA THR A 586 13.44 -0.37 24.66
C THR A 586 13.23 0.10 23.22
N ALA A 587 12.46 1.16 23.03
CA ALA A 587 12.22 1.74 21.70
C ALA A 587 13.52 2.23 21.05
N LEU A 588 14.40 2.90 21.80
CA LEU A 588 15.70 3.36 21.31
C LEU A 588 16.63 2.21 20.94
N SER A 589 16.70 1.17 21.79
CA SER A 589 17.53 0.00 21.51
C SER A 589 17.10 -0.69 20.21
N ILE A 590 15.81 -0.93 20.03
CA ILE A 590 15.27 -1.52 18.82
C ILE A 590 15.53 -0.61 17.63
N ALA A 591 15.26 0.70 17.73
CA ALA A 591 15.48 1.65 16.65
C ALA A 591 16.97 1.69 16.18
N LYS A 592 17.91 1.56 17.11
CA LYS A 592 19.35 1.41 16.79
C LYS A 592 19.64 0.07 16.12
N ASN A 593 19.10 -1.02 16.62
CA ASN A 593 19.35 -2.37 16.09
C ASN A 593 18.86 -2.54 14.65
N ILE A 594 17.73 -1.94 14.31
CA ILE A 594 17.15 -2.01 12.95
C ILE A 594 17.64 -0.87 12.05
N GLY A 595 18.42 0.09 12.56
CA GLY A 595 19.06 1.13 11.77
C GLY A 595 18.22 2.38 11.52
N ILE A 596 17.09 2.59 12.21
CA ILE A 596 16.32 3.85 12.19
C ILE A 596 17.18 4.98 12.75
N ILE A 597 17.87 4.73 13.86
CA ILE A 597 18.78 5.63 14.51
C ILE A 597 20.21 5.25 14.16
N ARG A 598 20.95 6.20 13.60
CA ARG A 598 22.37 6.05 13.20
C ARG A 598 23.31 6.88 14.04
N ASN A 599 22.80 7.94 14.67
CA ASN A 599 23.57 8.83 15.51
C ASN A 599 23.34 8.53 16.99
N ASP A 600 24.39 8.63 17.80
CA ASP A 600 24.26 8.41 19.25
C ASP A 600 23.52 9.54 19.97
N ASP A 601 23.41 10.72 19.35
CA ASP A 601 22.72 11.90 19.89
C ASP A 601 21.20 11.91 19.62
N ALA A 602 20.63 10.80 19.13
CA ALA A 602 19.20 10.70 18.88
C ALA A 602 18.38 10.88 20.16
N LYS A 603 17.33 11.69 20.06
CA LYS A 603 16.45 11.99 21.18
C LYS A 603 15.32 10.99 21.32
N VAL A 604 15.04 10.64 22.55
CA VAL A 604 13.81 9.93 22.94
C VAL A 604 12.90 10.93 23.61
N ILE A 605 11.73 11.17 23.04
CA ILE A 605 10.71 12.09 23.56
C ILE A 605 9.56 11.26 24.12
N SER A 606 9.28 11.41 25.39
CA SER A 606 8.13 10.77 26.04
C SER A 606 6.83 11.48 25.72
N GLY A 607 5.68 10.77 25.83
CA GLY A 607 4.37 11.39 25.67
C GLY A 607 4.14 12.58 26.60
N LEU A 608 4.70 12.54 27.82
CA LEU A 608 4.61 13.67 28.76
C LEU A 608 5.35 14.90 28.22
N GLU A 609 6.62 14.73 27.82
CA GLU A 609 7.43 15.80 27.22
C GLU A 609 6.77 16.33 25.95
N LEU A 610 6.21 15.44 25.10
CA LEU A 610 5.50 15.83 23.89
C LEU A 610 4.28 16.71 24.18
N SER A 611 3.55 16.45 25.28
CA SER A 611 2.41 17.28 25.70
C SER A 611 2.81 18.69 26.14
N GLU A 612 4.00 18.85 26.72
CA GLU A 612 4.52 20.13 27.19
C GLU A 612 5.19 20.95 26.09
N MET A 613 5.60 20.31 24.98
CA MET A 613 6.24 20.97 23.85
C MET A 613 5.27 21.85 23.05
N THR A 614 5.75 23.04 22.67
CA THR A 614 5.09 23.87 21.65
C THR A 614 5.32 23.28 20.25
N ASP A 615 4.46 23.63 19.29
CA ASP A 615 4.60 23.16 17.90
C ASP A 615 5.92 23.61 17.25
N SER A 616 6.43 24.79 17.62
CA SER A 616 7.74 25.26 17.14
C SER A 616 8.90 24.42 17.69
N GLN A 617 8.84 23.97 18.93
CA GLN A 617 9.82 23.06 19.51
C GLN A 617 9.73 21.69 18.86
N LEU A 618 8.53 21.17 18.67
CA LEU A 618 8.30 19.88 18.03
C LEU A 618 8.83 19.88 16.56
N LYS A 619 8.59 20.94 15.78
CA LYS A 619 9.17 21.11 14.42
C LYS A 619 10.69 21.03 14.42
N LYS A 620 11.35 21.61 15.43
CA LYS A 620 12.81 21.54 15.56
C LYS A 620 13.29 20.12 15.84
N GLU A 621 12.65 19.40 16.75
CA GLU A 621 13.02 18.01 17.08
C GLU A 621 12.73 17.07 15.92
N LEU A 622 11.61 17.24 15.22
CA LEU A 622 11.24 16.47 14.02
C LEU A 622 12.19 16.68 12.84
N SER A 623 13.05 17.68 12.87
CA SER A 623 14.10 17.87 11.83
C SER A 623 15.30 16.94 12.03
N GLY A 624 15.45 16.30 13.20
CA GLY A 624 16.52 15.37 13.55
C GLY A 624 16.05 13.91 13.60
N GLU A 625 16.94 13.04 14.10
CA GLU A 625 16.60 11.66 14.45
C GLU A 625 15.91 11.63 15.83
N VAL A 626 14.67 11.14 15.88
CA VAL A 626 13.84 11.15 17.08
C VAL A 626 13.01 9.87 17.18
N VAL A 627 12.83 9.39 18.40
CA VAL A 627 11.92 8.30 18.77
C VAL A 627 10.90 8.84 19.75
N PHE A 628 9.62 8.60 19.50
CA PHE A 628 8.55 8.95 20.42
C PHE A 628 8.10 7.69 21.19
N ALA A 629 8.11 7.78 22.52
CA ALA A 629 7.82 6.67 23.41
C ALA A 629 6.68 6.99 24.39
N ARG A 630 5.87 6.00 24.75
CA ARG A 630 4.69 6.16 25.61
C ARG A 630 3.71 7.22 25.11
N VAL A 631 3.44 7.17 23.81
CA VAL A 631 2.65 8.18 23.09
C VAL A 631 1.18 7.74 23.05
N ALA A 632 0.27 8.64 23.42
CA ALA A 632 -1.17 8.44 23.26
C ALA A 632 -1.63 8.65 21.80
N PRO A 633 -2.80 8.15 21.41
CA PRO A 633 -3.34 8.30 20.02
C PRO A 633 -3.41 9.75 19.54
N GLU A 634 -3.84 10.68 20.38
CA GLU A 634 -3.94 12.10 20.04
C GLU A 634 -2.57 12.73 19.77
N GLN A 635 -1.56 12.23 20.45
CA GLN A 635 -0.18 12.70 20.28
C GLN A 635 0.43 12.15 18.99
N LYS A 636 0.11 10.89 18.60
CA LYS A 636 0.45 10.35 17.25
C LYS A 636 -0.16 11.22 16.17
N TYR A 637 -1.44 11.57 16.28
CA TYR A 637 -2.13 12.49 15.38
C TYR A 637 -1.43 13.85 15.27
N ARG A 638 -1.01 14.44 16.40
CA ARG A 638 -0.29 15.72 16.45
C ARG A 638 1.05 15.66 15.71
N VAL A 639 1.86 14.61 15.93
CA VAL A 639 3.14 14.42 15.23
C VAL A 639 2.93 14.40 13.72
N VAL A 640 1.95 13.65 13.22
CA VAL A 640 1.59 13.59 11.80
C VAL A 640 1.19 14.96 11.26
N THR A 641 0.34 15.68 11.99
CA THR A 641 -0.12 17.01 11.58
C THR A 641 1.04 17.99 11.43
N ILE A 642 1.96 18.00 12.39
CA ILE A 642 3.12 18.90 12.35
C ILE A 642 4.09 18.54 11.20
N LEU A 643 4.30 17.25 10.91
CA LEU A 643 5.09 16.84 9.76
C LEU A 643 4.47 17.30 8.43
N GLN A 644 3.14 17.20 8.29
CA GLN A 644 2.42 17.71 7.12
C GLN A 644 2.54 19.23 6.99
N GLU A 645 2.48 19.98 8.09
CA GLU A 645 2.71 21.43 8.10
C GLU A 645 4.15 21.80 7.71
N MET A 646 5.13 20.92 7.94
CA MET A 646 6.50 21.10 7.47
C MET A 646 6.65 20.83 5.96
N GLY A 647 5.57 20.39 5.30
CA GLY A 647 5.54 20.07 3.86
C GLY A 647 6.00 18.65 3.53
N GLU A 648 6.09 17.78 4.54
CA GLU A 648 6.41 16.36 4.36
C GLU A 648 5.18 15.59 3.90
N VAL A 649 5.41 14.53 3.12
CA VAL A 649 4.41 13.54 2.75
C VAL A 649 4.55 12.36 3.69
N VAL A 650 3.56 12.18 4.56
CA VAL A 650 3.66 11.28 5.72
C VAL A 650 2.88 9.99 5.48
N ALA A 651 3.59 8.86 5.52
CA ALA A 651 2.98 7.55 5.67
C ALA A 651 2.96 7.17 7.16
N VAL A 652 1.86 6.56 7.63
CA VAL A 652 1.73 6.07 9.01
C VAL A 652 1.40 4.60 8.98
N THR A 653 2.07 3.79 9.80
CA THR A 653 1.72 2.38 9.98
C THR A 653 1.07 2.16 11.34
N GLY A 654 0.14 1.21 11.42
CA GLY A 654 -0.49 0.82 12.66
C GLY A 654 -1.34 -0.44 12.52
N ASP A 655 -1.63 -1.09 13.64
CA ASP A 655 -2.41 -2.33 13.71
C ASP A 655 -3.63 -2.22 14.63
N GLY A 656 -3.67 -1.23 15.51
CA GLY A 656 -4.68 -1.08 16.54
C GLY A 656 -5.71 0.02 16.31
N VAL A 657 -6.76 0.00 17.14
CA VAL A 657 -7.77 1.07 17.22
C VAL A 657 -7.12 2.42 17.56
N ASN A 658 -6.07 2.39 18.38
CA ASN A 658 -5.31 3.56 18.79
C ASN A 658 -4.59 4.29 17.64
N ASP A 659 -4.33 3.60 16.53
CA ASP A 659 -3.65 4.14 15.37
C ASP A 659 -4.60 4.75 14.35
N ALA A 660 -5.88 4.38 14.39
CA ALA A 660 -6.88 4.78 13.40
C ALA A 660 -6.97 6.30 13.16
N PRO A 661 -6.91 7.18 14.19
CA PRO A 661 -6.89 8.62 13.97
C PRO A 661 -5.65 9.10 13.20
N ALA A 662 -4.47 8.54 13.49
CA ALA A 662 -3.23 8.88 12.80
C ALA A 662 -3.18 8.31 11.38
N LEU A 663 -3.67 7.06 11.18
CA LEU A 663 -3.82 6.44 9.86
C LEU A 663 -4.71 7.28 8.94
N LYS A 664 -5.86 7.70 9.43
CA LYS A 664 -6.82 8.53 8.66
C LYS A 664 -6.31 9.95 8.39
N LYS A 665 -5.48 10.50 9.29
CA LYS A 665 -4.91 11.86 9.15
C LYS A 665 -3.74 11.91 8.18
N SER A 666 -2.95 10.85 8.10
CA SER A 666 -1.76 10.78 7.24
C SER A 666 -2.09 10.93 5.76
N ASP A 667 -1.09 11.23 4.94
CA ASP A 667 -1.24 11.23 3.49
C ASP A 667 -1.42 9.80 2.96
N ILE A 668 -0.82 8.81 3.66
CA ILE A 668 -0.98 7.37 3.43
C ILE A 668 -1.08 6.64 4.76
N GLY A 669 -2.25 6.11 5.07
CA GLY A 669 -2.43 5.16 6.16
C GLY A 669 -2.12 3.73 5.70
N VAL A 670 -1.32 2.99 6.47
CA VAL A 670 -0.92 1.60 6.20
C VAL A 670 -1.31 0.71 7.37
N ALA A 671 -2.21 -0.23 7.17
CA ALA A 671 -2.65 -1.16 8.19
C ALA A 671 -2.05 -2.55 7.98
N MET A 672 -1.84 -3.27 9.10
CA MET A 672 -1.47 -4.68 9.09
C MET A 672 -2.68 -5.52 8.67
N GLY A 673 -2.46 -6.54 7.84
CA GLY A 673 -3.52 -7.37 7.27
C GLY A 673 -3.85 -8.59 8.14
N VAL A 674 -2.84 -9.17 8.78
CA VAL A 674 -2.96 -10.36 9.63
C VAL A 674 -3.30 -9.95 11.06
N THR A 675 -2.45 -9.12 11.67
CA THR A 675 -2.57 -8.70 13.09
C THR A 675 -3.46 -7.47 13.28
N GLY A 676 -3.70 -6.69 12.21
CA GLY A 676 -4.44 -5.43 12.30
C GLY A 676 -5.93 -5.61 12.56
N THR A 677 -6.48 -4.73 13.42
CA THR A 677 -7.93 -4.63 13.65
C THR A 677 -8.68 -4.14 12.43
N ASP A 678 -9.96 -4.45 12.31
CA ASP A 678 -10.77 -3.99 11.18
C ASP A 678 -10.87 -2.47 11.13
N VAL A 679 -10.87 -1.81 12.27
CA VAL A 679 -10.84 -0.33 12.39
C VAL A 679 -9.57 0.25 11.77
N ALA A 680 -8.41 -0.33 12.06
CA ALA A 680 -7.14 0.07 11.45
C ALA A 680 -7.16 -0.16 9.94
N LYS A 681 -7.61 -1.36 9.52
CA LYS A 681 -7.75 -1.70 8.09
C LYS A 681 -8.68 -0.74 7.38
N GLU A 682 -9.82 -0.38 7.95
CA GLU A 682 -10.78 0.53 7.34
C GLU A 682 -10.26 1.95 7.21
N SER A 683 -9.56 2.42 8.24
CA SER A 683 -8.96 3.76 8.29
C SER A 683 -7.78 3.95 7.34
N ALA A 684 -7.14 2.85 6.91
CA ALA A 684 -5.95 2.88 6.07
C ALA A 684 -6.26 2.97 4.57
N ASP A 685 -5.32 3.53 3.81
CA ASP A 685 -5.31 3.56 2.34
C ASP A 685 -4.67 2.32 1.72
N MET A 686 -3.82 1.62 2.48
CA MET A 686 -3.11 0.41 2.07
C MET A 686 -3.12 -0.62 3.19
N ILE A 687 -3.22 -1.90 2.83
CA ILE A 687 -3.17 -3.03 3.77
C ILE A 687 -2.03 -3.96 3.36
N LEU A 688 -1.20 -4.36 4.33
CA LEU A 688 -0.12 -5.32 4.15
C LEU A 688 -0.61 -6.72 4.47
N THR A 689 -0.74 -7.59 3.47
CA THR A 689 -1.27 -8.96 3.68
C THR A 689 -0.30 -9.91 4.38
N ASP A 690 0.96 -9.51 4.52
CA ASP A 690 2.05 -10.24 5.17
C ASP A 690 2.56 -9.57 6.46
N ASP A 691 2.01 -8.40 6.81
CA ASP A 691 2.44 -7.54 7.92
C ASP A 691 3.93 -7.15 7.87
N HIS A 692 4.60 -7.24 6.70
CA HIS A 692 6.01 -6.93 6.56
C HIS A 692 6.26 -5.46 6.16
N PHE A 693 7.10 -4.77 6.93
CA PHE A 693 7.51 -3.39 6.62
C PHE A 693 8.18 -3.26 5.24
N ALA A 694 8.88 -4.30 4.76
CA ALA A 694 9.51 -4.32 3.43
C ALA A 694 8.50 -4.10 2.30
N SER A 695 7.25 -4.59 2.44
CA SER A 695 6.18 -4.43 1.46
C SER A 695 5.76 -2.97 1.28
N ILE A 696 5.92 -2.12 2.33
CA ILE A 696 5.74 -0.65 2.21
C ILE A 696 6.80 -0.05 1.28
N VAL A 697 8.05 -0.47 1.44
CA VAL A 697 9.18 0.04 0.64
C VAL A 697 8.99 -0.34 -0.84
N HIS A 698 8.53 -1.55 -1.13
CA HIS A 698 8.17 -1.96 -2.49
C HIS A 698 6.99 -1.15 -3.04
N ALA A 699 5.99 -0.84 -2.22
CA ALA A 699 4.89 0.01 -2.65
C ALA A 699 5.34 1.46 -2.97
N VAL A 700 6.25 2.01 -2.18
CA VAL A 700 6.86 3.33 -2.47
C VAL A 700 7.67 3.29 -3.77
N GLU A 701 8.45 2.22 -4.00
CA GLU A 701 9.23 2.00 -5.23
C GLU A 701 8.32 1.97 -6.46
N GLU A 702 7.23 1.23 -6.42
CA GLU A 702 6.23 1.17 -7.49
C GLU A 702 5.51 2.50 -7.69
N GLY A 703 5.16 3.21 -6.63
CA GLY A 703 4.55 4.54 -6.70
C GLY A 703 5.47 5.56 -7.39
N ARG A 704 6.78 5.52 -7.11
CA ARG A 704 7.80 6.33 -7.79
C ARG A 704 7.91 5.98 -9.27
N ALA A 705 7.85 4.69 -9.61
CA ALA A 705 7.91 4.20 -10.98
C ALA A 705 6.72 4.72 -11.82
N VAL A 706 5.51 4.74 -11.26
CA VAL A 706 4.32 5.27 -11.95
C VAL A 706 4.54 6.72 -12.41
N TYR A 707 4.97 7.59 -11.50
CA TYR A 707 5.22 9.00 -11.85
C TYR A 707 6.30 9.13 -12.94
N GLN A 708 7.37 8.35 -12.84
CA GLN A 708 8.43 8.32 -13.86
C GLN A 708 7.89 7.82 -15.21
N ASN A 709 7.07 6.77 -15.21
CA ASN A 709 6.52 6.20 -16.42
C ASN A 709 5.56 7.17 -17.14
N ILE A 710 4.78 7.96 -16.36
CA ILE A 710 3.99 9.05 -16.93
C ILE A 710 4.89 10.10 -17.61
N LYS A 711 6.01 10.47 -16.99
CA LYS A 711 6.99 11.39 -17.62
C LYS A 711 7.65 10.79 -18.85
N LYS A 712 7.97 9.48 -18.86
CA LYS A 712 8.51 8.76 -20.04
C LYS A 712 7.51 8.80 -21.18
N PHE A 713 6.25 8.49 -20.89
CA PHE A 713 5.15 8.57 -21.84
C PHE A 713 5.01 9.99 -22.44
N LEU A 714 4.95 11.01 -21.57
CA LEU A 714 4.85 12.40 -22.01
C LEU A 714 6.07 12.84 -22.86
N THR A 715 7.28 12.39 -22.49
CA THR A 715 8.50 12.69 -23.25
C THR A 715 8.43 12.10 -24.66
N TYR A 716 7.92 10.88 -24.77
CA TYR A 716 7.76 10.18 -26.05
C TYR A 716 6.72 10.87 -26.95
N ILE A 717 5.52 11.13 -26.42
CA ILE A 717 4.44 11.76 -27.19
C ILE A 717 4.80 13.19 -27.63
N PHE A 718 5.36 14.03 -26.71
CA PHE A 718 5.74 15.39 -27.11
C PHE A 718 6.93 15.46 -28.08
N ASN A 719 7.75 14.41 -28.12
CA ASN A 719 8.79 14.30 -29.11
C ASN A 719 8.21 14.17 -30.53
N SER A 720 7.20 13.31 -30.71
CA SER A 720 6.59 13.03 -32.01
C SER A 720 5.97 14.26 -32.68
N ASN A 721 5.46 15.21 -31.92
CA ASN A 721 4.84 16.44 -32.42
C ASN A 721 5.83 17.34 -33.20
N THR A 722 7.12 17.32 -32.89
CA THR A 722 8.12 18.18 -33.56
C THR A 722 8.42 17.72 -34.98
N PRO A 723 8.73 16.44 -35.27
CA PRO A 723 8.96 15.95 -36.62
C PRO A 723 7.72 15.96 -37.51
N GLU A 724 6.52 16.12 -36.97
CA GLU A 724 5.28 16.33 -37.73
C GLU A 724 5.08 17.81 -38.06
N ALA A 725 5.42 18.71 -37.18
CA ALA A 725 5.30 20.14 -37.38
C ALA A 725 6.41 20.73 -38.24
N VAL A 726 7.65 20.26 -38.14
CA VAL A 726 8.81 20.83 -38.85
C VAL A 726 8.69 20.67 -40.40
N PRO A 727 8.32 19.50 -40.94
CA PRO A 727 8.04 19.37 -42.41
C PRO A 727 6.99 20.34 -42.89
N SER A 728 5.92 20.50 -42.10
CA SER A 728 4.84 21.48 -42.39
C SER A 728 5.34 22.91 -42.33
N ALA A 729 6.22 23.25 -41.44
CA ALA A 729 6.87 24.57 -41.36
C ALA A 729 7.79 24.82 -42.59
N PHE A 730 8.56 23.82 -43.02
CA PHE A 730 9.36 23.92 -44.25
C PHE A 730 8.51 24.23 -45.47
N PHE A 731 7.37 23.56 -45.64
CA PHE A 731 6.38 23.87 -46.69
C PHE A 731 5.92 25.34 -46.65
N LEU A 732 5.52 25.83 -45.45
CA LEU A 732 5.05 27.20 -45.26
C LEU A 732 6.16 28.24 -45.53
N PHE A 733 7.35 28.08 -44.94
CA PHE A 733 8.46 29.05 -45.10
C PHE A 733 9.04 29.09 -46.52
N SER A 734 9.02 27.95 -47.22
CA SER A 734 9.42 27.89 -48.63
C SER A 734 8.37 28.45 -49.56
N LYS A 735 7.21 28.90 -49.09
CA LYS A 735 6.04 29.33 -49.89
C LYS A 735 5.59 28.28 -50.87
N GLY A 736 5.66 27.00 -50.47
CA GLY A 736 5.29 25.87 -51.33
C GLY A 736 6.39 25.46 -52.35
N PHE A 737 7.58 26.06 -52.32
CA PHE A 737 8.69 25.59 -53.17
C PHE A 737 9.11 24.16 -52.81
N ILE A 738 9.22 23.87 -51.51
CA ILE A 738 9.28 22.49 -51.00
C ILE A 738 7.83 22.04 -50.85
N PRO A 739 7.35 21.04 -51.60
CA PRO A 739 6.01 20.51 -51.44
C PRO A 739 5.85 19.92 -50.02
N LEU A 740 4.64 19.75 -49.54
CA LEU A 740 4.36 19.23 -48.20
C LEU A 740 5.06 17.88 -47.95
N PRO A 741 6.10 17.81 -47.11
CA PRO A 741 6.89 16.56 -46.97
C PRO A 741 6.16 15.45 -46.22
N LEU A 742 5.13 15.79 -45.46
CA LEU A 742 4.31 14.87 -44.66
C LEU A 742 2.84 15.24 -44.81
N THR A 743 2.01 14.35 -45.30
CA THR A 743 0.59 14.61 -45.52
C THR A 743 -0.22 14.44 -44.24
N VAL A 744 -1.41 15.09 -44.15
CA VAL A 744 -2.31 14.98 -43.00
C VAL A 744 -2.67 13.52 -42.71
N MET A 745 -2.89 12.69 -43.73
CA MET A 745 -3.18 11.27 -43.53
C MET A 745 -2.01 10.50 -42.97
N GLN A 746 -0.79 10.88 -43.35
CA GLN A 746 0.43 10.29 -42.78
C GLN A 746 0.64 10.71 -41.33
N ILE A 747 0.33 11.96 -40.94
CA ILE A 747 0.33 12.42 -39.55
C ILE A 747 -0.63 11.56 -38.70
N LEU A 748 -1.88 11.42 -39.20
CA LEU A 748 -2.87 10.58 -38.52
C LEU A 748 -2.46 9.11 -38.43
N ALA A 749 -1.70 8.60 -39.40
CA ALA A 749 -1.19 7.23 -39.37
C ALA A 749 -0.09 7.06 -38.33
N VAL A 750 0.74 8.07 -38.05
CA VAL A 750 1.74 8.05 -37.01
C VAL A 750 1.04 8.08 -35.66
N ASP A 751 0.25 9.12 -35.36
CA ASP A 751 -0.35 9.36 -34.05
C ASP A 751 -1.22 8.18 -33.56
N LEU A 752 -2.07 7.66 -34.47
CA LEU A 752 -3.08 6.65 -34.13
C LEU A 752 -2.66 5.22 -34.49
N GLY A 753 -1.78 5.07 -35.48
CA GLY A 753 -1.39 3.76 -35.98
C GLY A 753 -0.12 3.19 -35.39
N THR A 754 0.85 4.02 -35.07
CA THR A 754 2.19 3.56 -34.68
C THR A 754 2.54 3.96 -33.25
N ASP A 755 2.31 5.20 -32.82
CA ASP A 755 2.80 5.70 -31.54
C ASP A 755 2.10 5.17 -30.29
N MET A 756 0.82 4.84 -30.39
CA MET A 756 0.00 4.53 -29.20
C MET A 756 0.45 3.27 -28.46
N LEU A 757 0.80 2.18 -29.15
CA LEU A 757 1.17 0.92 -28.50
C LEU A 757 2.52 0.99 -27.77
N PRO A 758 3.61 1.53 -28.38
CA PRO A 758 4.87 1.75 -27.68
C PRO A 758 4.73 2.71 -26.51
N ALA A 759 3.94 3.79 -26.67
CA ALA A 759 3.65 4.74 -25.60
C ALA A 759 2.97 4.09 -24.39
N LEU A 760 1.96 3.24 -24.60
CA LEU A 760 1.35 2.43 -23.57
C LEU A 760 2.35 1.53 -22.83
N GLY A 761 3.28 0.94 -23.60
CA GLY A 761 4.34 0.12 -23.04
C GLY A 761 5.24 0.87 -22.07
N LEU A 762 5.52 2.15 -22.34
CA LEU A 762 6.27 3.02 -21.42
C LEU A 762 5.48 3.30 -20.12
N GLY A 763 4.16 3.40 -20.19
CA GLY A 763 3.30 3.59 -19.03
C GLY A 763 3.35 2.44 -18.04
N VAL A 764 3.69 1.24 -18.44
CA VAL A 764 3.71 0.02 -17.62
C VAL A 764 5.12 -0.52 -17.36
N GLU A 765 6.16 0.24 -17.67
CA GLU A 765 7.56 -0.14 -17.42
C GLU A 765 7.78 -0.43 -15.94
N PRO A 766 8.54 -1.48 -15.57
CA PRO A 766 8.93 -1.73 -14.19
C PRO A 766 9.81 -0.62 -13.62
N PRO A 767 9.97 -0.54 -12.28
CA PRO A 767 10.84 0.45 -11.64
C PRO A 767 12.28 0.42 -12.18
N GLU A 768 12.88 1.61 -12.35
CA GLU A 768 14.32 1.70 -12.65
C GLU A 768 15.13 1.28 -11.41
N THR A 769 16.25 0.58 -11.59
CA THR A 769 17.07 0.03 -10.49
C THR A 769 17.63 1.09 -9.52
N ASP A 770 17.65 2.36 -9.93
CA ASP A 770 18.13 3.48 -9.12
C ASP A 770 17.00 4.36 -8.55
N VAL A 771 15.73 3.94 -8.69
CA VAL A 771 14.56 4.73 -8.25
C VAL A 771 14.58 4.99 -6.75
N MET A 772 15.10 4.03 -5.97
CA MET A 772 15.26 4.14 -4.52
C MET A 772 16.61 4.75 -4.09
N ASN A 773 17.41 5.25 -5.03
CA ASN A 773 18.62 6.03 -4.74
C ASN A 773 18.41 7.54 -5.00
N ARG A 774 17.18 7.96 -5.20
CA ARG A 774 16.79 9.35 -5.49
C ARG A 774 15.90 9.88 -4.36
N PRO A 775 16.00 11.19 -4.02
CA PRO A 775 15.12 11.79 -3.03
C PRO A 775 13.65 11.77 -3.51
N PRO A 776 12.68 11.82 -2.58
CA PRO A 776 11.27 11.91 -2.92
C PRO A 776 10.97 13.20 -3.69
N ARG A 777 9.98 13.14 -4.60
CA ARG A 777 9.48 14.33 -5.27
C ARG A 777 8.64 15.19 -4.31
N ARG A 778 8.61 16.47 -4.52
CA ARG A 778 7.66 17.35 -3.84
C ARG A 778 6.28 17.24 -4.52
N LEU A 779 5.21 17.34 -3.75
CA LEU A 779 3.84 17.37 -4.32
C LEU A 779 3.61 18.55 -5.26
N THR A 780 4.41 19.61 -5.14
CA THR A 780 4.40 20.79 -6.01
C THR A 780 5.13 20.58 -7.34
N ASP A 781 5.89 19.50 -7.49
CA ASP A 781 6.64 19.21 -8.73
C ASP A 781 5.65 18.84 -9.83
N ARG A 782 5.72 19.58 -10.97
CA ARG A 782 4.83 19.41 -12.10
C ARG A 782 5.29 18.27 -13.01
N LEU A 783 4.34 17.58 -13.61
CA LEU A 783 4.61 16.61 -14.68
C LEU A 783 5.31 17.27 -15.88
N LEU A 784 4.79 18.42 -16.33
CA LEU A 784 5.43 19.24 -17.35
C LEU A 784 6.39 20.21 -16.69
N ASP A 785 7.64 19.82 -16.59
CA ASP A 785 8.74 20.72 -16.23
C ASP A 785 9.51 21.21 -17.48
N LYS A 786 10.27 22.30 -17.29
CA LYS A 786 11.10 22.86 -18.37
C LYS A 786 12.10 21.86 -18.93
N GLY A 787 12.61 20.95 -18.07
CA GLY A 787 13.57 19.93 -18.47
C GLY A 787 12.94 18.93 -19.45
N LEU A 788 11.72 18.47 -19.17
CA LEU A 788 10.97 17.57 -20.05
C LEU A 788 10.68 18.24 -21.39
N LEU A 789 10.19 19.50 -21.39
CA LEU A 789 9.90 20.22 -22.64
C LEU A 789 11.16 20.45 -23.50
N ILE A 790 12.27 20.86 -22.91
CA ILE A 790 13.54 21.04 -23.61
C ILE A 790 14.04 19.69 -24.17
N LYS A 791 13.95 18.63 -23.38
CA LYS A 791 14.36 17.29 -23.76
C LYS A 791 13.52 16.74 -24.92
N SER A 792 12.20 16.90 -24.86
CA SER A 792 11.29 16.39 -25.89
C SER A 792 11.37 17.21 -27.18
N PHE A 793 11.12 18.51 -27.11
CA PHE A 793 11.00 19.34 -28.31
C PHE A 793 12.36 19.72 -28.91
N LEU A 794 13.34 20.15 -28.08
CA LEU A 794 14.61 20.66 -28.62
C LEU A 794 15.64 19.56 -28.84
N TRP A 795 15.75 18.56 -27.96
CA TRP A 795 16.77 17.51 -28.15
C TRP A 795 16.25 16.43 -29.10
N TYR A 796 15.27 15.66 -28.68
CA TYR A 796 14.78 14.54 -29.48
C TYR A 796 14.03 14.99 -30.73
N GLY A 797 13.10 15.93 -30.56
CA GLY A 797 12.30 16.43 -31.67
C GLY A 797 13.13 17.05 -32.81
N THR A 798 14.21 17.76 -32.48
CA THR A 798 15.14 18.28 -33.51
C THR A 798 15.87 17.17 -34.23
N ILE A 799 16.42 16.17 -33.52
CA ILE A 799 17.11 15.04 -34.12
C ILE A 799 16.17 14.30 -35.06
N GLU A 800 14.98 13.99 -34.62
CA GLU A 800 13.96 13.27 -35.37
C GLU A 800 13.50 14.06 -36.63
N SER A 801 13.30 15.38 -36.46
CA SER A 801 12.97 16.27 -37.59
C SER A 801 14.08 16.33 -38.64
N VAL A 802 15.33 16.33 -38.23
CA VAL A 802 16.48 16.28 -39.15
C VAL A 802 16.50 14.96 -39.92
N LEU A 803 16.21 13.85 -39.23
CA LEU A 803 16.13 12.53 -39.87
C LEU A 803 14.92 12.45 -40.81
N ALA A 804 13.78 12.99 -40.44
CA ALA A 804 12.58 13.00 -41.24
C ALA A 804 12.78 13.82 -42.52
N MET A 805 13.23 15.05 -42.41
CA MET A 805 13.54 15.92 -43.57
C MET A 805 14.73 15.39 -44.38
N GLY A 806 15.71 14.80 -43.69
CA GLY A 806 16.82 14.11 -44.34
C GLY A 806 16.36 12.97 -45.26
N GLY A 807 15.37 12.19 -44.87
CA GLY A 807 14.74 11.16 -45.68
C GLY A 807 14.07 11.72 -46.93
N PHE A 808 13.35 12.85 -46.81
CA PHE A 808 12.72 13.55 -47.92
C PHE A 808 13.73 14.05 -48.92
N PHE A 809 14.78 14.73 -48.48
CA PHE A 809 15.84 15.23 -49.33
C PHE A 809 16.72 14.12 -49.90
N TRP A 810 16.93 13.03 -49.15
CA TRP A 810 17.71 11.87 -49.61
C TRP A 810 17.08 11.20 -50.82
N ASP A 811 15.76 10.93 -50.82
CA ASP A 811 15.05 10.38 -51.97
C ASP A 811 15.13 11.32 -53.21
N HIS A 812 14.88 12.62 -52.95
CA HIS A 812 14.99 13.61 -54.06
C HIS A 812 16.39 13.64 -54.66
N TYR A 813 17.46 13.65 -53.81
CA TYR A 813 18.84 13.67 -54.25
C TYR A 813 19.24 12.40 -55.02
N LEU A 814 18.84 11.25 -54.54
CA LEU A 814 19.09 9.97 -55.25
C LEU A 814 18.52 9.96 -56.66
N ARG A 815 17.40 10.63 -56.86
CA ARG A 815 16.69 10.65 -58.16
C ARG A 815 17.19 11.75 -59.10
N TYR A 816 17.42 12.94 -58.56
CA TYR A 816 17.65 14.13 -59.43
C TYR A 816 19.06 14.73 -59.28
N GLY A 817 19.81 14.37 -58.22
CA GLY A 817 21.15 14.86 -57.97
C GLY A 817 21.26 16.37 -57.61
N ASN A 818 20.16 17.06 -57.46
CA ASN A 818 20.11 18.50 -57.15
C ASN A 818 18.87 18.90 -56.36
N PHE A 819 18.79 20.15 -55.87
CA PHE A 819 17.68 20.72 -55.13
C PHE A 819 17.12 22.00 -55.76
N THR A 820 17.26 22.14 -57.10
CA THR A 820 16.81 23.35 -57.84
C THR A 820 15.31 23.35 -58.07
N PHE A 821 14.66 22.22 -57.95
CA PHE A 821 13.21 22.05 -58.05
C PHE A 821 12.76 20.86 -57.19
N PHE A 822 11.48 20.83 -56.85
CA PHE A 822 10.86 19.69 -56.16
C PHE A 822 9.58 19.28 -56.92
N VAL A 823 9.34 17.97 -56.94
CA VAL A 823 8.14 17.41 -57.56
C VAL A 823 7.04 17.35 -56.51
N ALA A 824 5.88 17.92 -56.81
CA ALA A 824 4.72 18.00 -55.92
C ALA A 824 3.65 16.94 -56.15
N ASN A 825 3.79 16.10 -57.21
CA ASN A 825 2.79 15.09 -57.54
C ASN A 825 3.43 13.82 -58.15
N GLY A 826 2.64 12.75 -58.23
CA GLY A 826 3.08 11.48 -58.81
C GLY A 826 3.89 10.59 -57.89
N ILE A 827 4.44 9.51 -58.46
CA ILE A 827 5.17 8.49 -57.72
C ILE A 827 6.40 9.07 -56.97
N PRO A 828 7.24 9.93 -57.63
CA PRO A 828 8.40 10.50 -56.94
C PRO A 828 8.06 11.29 -55.66
N TYR A 829 6.97 12.05 -55.71
CA TYR A 829 6.48 12.77 -54.52
C TYR A 829 6.01 11.82 -53.44
N ARG A 830 5.28 10.75 -53.80
CA ARG A 830 4.82 9.73 -52.87
C ARG A 830 5.99 8.98 -52.20
N GLU A 831 7.03 8.68 -52.94
CA GLU A 831 8.24 8.05 -52.40
C GLU A 831 8.94 8.97 -51.40
N ALA A 832 9.11 10.26 -51.74
CA ALA A 832 9.71 11.24 -50.82
C ALA A 832 8.90 11.42 -49.53
N THR A 833 7.56 11.51 -49.61
CA THR A 833 6.69 11.60 -48.43
C THR A 833 6.69 10.30 -47.61
N THR A 834 6.78 9.13 -48.27
CA THR A 834 6.91 7.82 -47.65
C THR A 834 8.25 7.72 -46.87
N MET A 835 9.31 8.30 -47.43
CA MET A 835 10.62 8.37 -46.73
C MET A 835 10.55 9.26 -45.49
N THR A 836 9.83 10.39 -45.53
CA THR A 836 9.59 11.23 -44.36
C THR A 836 8.84 10.44 -43.27
N LEU A 837 7.72 9.83 -43.64
CA LEU A 837 6.91 8.99 -42.77
C LEU A 837 7.75 7.85 -42.16
N GLY A 838 8.49 7.10 -42.96
CA GLY A 838 9.32 6.01 -42.52
C GLY A 838 10.45 6.47 -41.57
N ALA A 839 11.08 7.61 -41.86
CA ALA A 839 12.12 8.17 -41.01
C ALA A 839 11.58 8.56 -39.62
N ILE A 840 10.37 9.11 -39.55
CA ILE A 840 9.67 9.37 -38.26
C ILE A 840 9.45 8.06 -37.51
N ILE A 841 8.77 7.09 -38.13
CA ILE A 841 8.43 5.81 -37.52
C ILE A 841 9.67 5.07 -37.00
N PHE A 842 10.74 4.97 -37.80
CA PHE A 842 11.97 4.30 -37.42
C PHE A 842 12.74 5.09 -36.32
N SER A 843 12.71 6.41 -36.36
CA SER A 843 13.28 7.22 -35.26
C SER A 843 12.53 7.03 -33.95
N GLN A 844 11.21 6.88 -33.99
CA GLN A 844 10.37 6.61 -32.83
C GLN A 844 10.67 5.24 -32.19
N ILE A 845 11.05 4.21 -32.96
CA ILE A 845 11.57 2.95 -32.41
C ILE A 845 12.83 3.20 -31.57
N GLY A 846 13.75 4.03 -32.04
CA GLY A 846 14.91 4.45 -31.26
C GLY A 846 14.51 5.25 -30.02
N MET A 847 13.53 6.14 -30.16
CA MET A 847 13.06 7.01 -29.10
C MET A 847 12.35 6.25 -27.97
N VAL A 848 11.49 5.28 -28.28
CA VAL A 848 10.83 4.48 -27.24
C VAL A 848 11.87 3.70 -26.42
N MET A 849 12.91 3.18 -27.07
CA MET A 849 13.99 2.49 -26.39
C MET A 849 14.79 3.45 -25.48
N ASN A 850 15.08 4.68 -25.93
CA ASN A 850 15.74 5.72 -25.15
C ASN A 850 14.93 6.17 -23.94
N SER A 851 13.59 6.19 -24.09
CA SER A 851 12.66 6.64 -23.05
C SER A 851 12.47 5.63 -21.92
N ARG A 852 12.88 4.37 -22.09
CA ARG A 852 12.80 3.34 -21.05
C ARG A 852 13.65 3.68 -19.82
N THR A 853 14.75 4.43 -20.00
CA THR A 853 15.57 4.90 -18.89
C THR A 853 15.70 6.42 -18.90
N SER A 854 15.64 7.03 -17.73
CA SER A 854 15.77 8.49 -17.60
C SER A 854 17.22 8.96 -17.63
N TYR A 855 18.12 8.27 -16.93
CA TYR A 855 19.53 8.64 -16.73
C TYR A 855 20.51 7.51 -16.96
N GLN A 856 20.08 6.26 -16.85
CA GLN A 856 20.92 5.09 -17.04
C GLN A 856 21.09 4.77 -18.54
N SER A 857 22.21 4.11 -18.89
CA SER A 857 22.41 3.58 -20.24
C SER A 857 21.39 2.50 -20.55
N ILE A 858 20.93 2.44 -21.80
CA ILE A 858 20.04 1.38 -22.29
C ILE A 858 20.63 -0.02 -22.09
N LYS A 859 21.96 -0.13 -22.01
CA LYS A 859 22.69 -1.39 -21.80
C LYS A 859 22.38 -2.03 -20.43
N THR A 860 21.89 -1.26 -19.46
CA THR A 860 21.51 -1.78 -18.14
C THR A 860 20.17 -2.49 -18.13
N LEU A 861 19.36 -2.32 -19.18
CA LEU A 861 18.06 -2.93 -19.32
C LEU A 861 18.10 -4.15 -20.26
N SER A 862 17.25 -5.13 -19.96
CA SER A 862 16.92 -6.17 -20.93
C SER A 862 16.10 -5.55 -22.07
N ILE A 863 16.58 -5.67 -23.30
CA ILE A 863 15.89 -5.18 -24.49
C ILE A 863 14.48 -5.81 -24.58
N PHE A 864 14.37 -7.11 -24.26
CA PHE A 864 13.11 -7.87 -24.31
C PHE A 864 12.31 -7.83 -22.99
N GLY A 865 12.72 -7.09 -21.98
CA GLY A 865 12.10 -7.05 -20.65
C GLY A 865 10.65 -6.55 -20.63
N ASN A 866 10.31 -5.62 -21.52
CA ASN A 866 8.93 -5.11 -21.66
C ASN A 866 8.27 -5.69 -22.91
N LYS A 867 7.40 -6.69 -22.70
CA LYS A 867 6.70 -7.40 -23.78
C LYS A 867 5.76 -6.47 -24.58
N LEU A 868 5.17 -5.46 -23.93
CA LEU A 868 4.23 -4.55 -24.58
C LEU A 868 4.94 -3.58 -25.52
N ILE A 869 6.11 -3.06 -25.15
CA ILE A 869 6.95 -2.23 -26.02
C ILE A 869 7.39 -3.06 -27.24
N ASN A 870 7.88 -4.29 -27.04
CA ASN A 870 8.33 -5.14 -28.13
C ASN A 870 7.19 -5.48 -29.09
N PHE A 871 6.00 -5.77 -28.57
CA PHE A 871 4.80 -5.96 -29.37
C PHE A 871 4.44 -4.68 -30.14
N GLY A 872 4.51 -3.51 -29.49
CA GLY A 872 4.28 -2.21 -30.12
C GLY A 872 5.22 -1.97 -31.31
N ILE A 873 6.54 -2.16 -31.12
CA ILE A 873 7.53 -2.01 -32.18
C ILE A 873 7.26 -2.96 -33.37
N ILE A 874 6.90 -4.20 -33.11
CA ILE A 874 6.55 -5.16 -34.17
C ILE A 874 5.32 -4.69 -34.94
N MET A 875 4.28 -4.24 -34.25
CA MET A 875 3.06 -3.73 -34.86
C MET A 875 3.30 -2.45 -35.67
N GLU A 876 4.15 -1.55 -35.16
CA GLU A 876 4.58 -0.33 -35.83
C GLU A 876 5.30 -0.63 -37.18
N ILE A 877 6.27 -1.53 -37.17
CA ILE A 877 6.96 -1.98 -38.37
C ILE A 877 5.97 -2.65 -39.36
N LEU A 878 5.08 -3.51 -38.83
CA LEU A 878 4.08 -4.19 -39.66
C LEU A 878 3.11 -3.19 -40.30
N ALA A 879 2.63 -2.21 -39.55
CA ALA A 879 1.76 -1.14 -40.05
C ALA A 879 2.45 -0.36 -41.17
N PHE A 880 3.72 0.02 -40.96
CA PHE A 880 4.51 0.71 -42.00
C PHE A 880 4.68 -0.15 -43.27
N LEU A 881 5.00 -1.45 -43.15
CA LEU A 881 5.10 -2.37 -44.29
C LEU A 881 3.78 -2.46 -45.07
N VAL A 882 2.65 -2.48 -44.34
CA VAL A 882 1.31 -2.47 -45.02
C VAL A 882 1.11 -1.18 -45.76
N LEU A 883 1.43 0.00 -45.20
CA LEU A 883 1.30 1.30 -45.85
C LEU A 883 2.20 1.42 -47.10
N VAL A 884 3.39 0.79 -47.10
CA VAL A 884 4.38 0.88 -48.21
C VAL A 884 4.09 -0.10 -49.31
N TYR A 885 3.63 -1.32 -49.01
CA TYR A 885 3.57 -2.39 -50.00
C TYR A 885 2.17 -2.83 -50.41
N VAL A 886 1.11 -2.42 -49.69
CA VAL A 886 -0.25 -2.76 -50.06
C VAL A 886 -0.85 -1.64 -50.95
N PRO A 887 -1.14 -1.88 -52.24
CA PRO A 887 -1.57 -0.83 -53.20
C PRO A 887 -2.85 -0.09 -52.78
N LEU A 888 -3.72 -0.73 -52.02
CA LEU A 888 -4.96 -0.12 -51.52
C LEU A 888 -4.69 1.15 -50.71
N PHE A 889 -3.60 1.19 -49.93
CA PHE A 889 -3.24 2.30 -49.07
C PHE A 889 -2.45 3.41 -49.76
N HIS A 890 -1.84 3.13 -50.95
CA HIS A 890 -1.03 4.13 -51.65
C HIS A 890 -1.78 5.41 -51.99
N ASN A 891 -3.02 5.31 -52.43
CA ASN A 891 -3.83 6.50 -52.79
C ASN A 891 -4.35 7.21 -51.49
N LEU A 892 -4.69 6.45 -50.47
CA LEU A 892 -5.27 6.97 -49.22
C LEU A 892 -4.24 7.71 -48.37
N PHE A 893 -3.07 7.11 -48.16
CA PHE A 893 -2.00 7.65 -47.35
C PHE A 893 -0.91 8.37 -48.17
N ASN A 894 -1.05 8.46 -49.44
CA ASN A 894 -0.07 9.06 -50.34
C ASN A 894 1.33 8.41 -50.21
N THR A 895 1.39 7.08 -50.16
CA THR A 895 2.59 6.28 -50.04
C THR A 895 2.99 5.62 -51.33
N ALA A 896 4.21 5.11 -51.39
CA ALA A 896 4.74 4.32 -52.51
C ALA A 896 5.74 3.27 -52.00
N SER A 897 6.02 2.25 -52.81
CA SER A 897 7.00 1.20 -52.51
C SER A 897 8.43 1.76 -52.48
N LEU A 898 9.22 1.33 -51.51
CA LEU A 898 10.60 1.79 -51.27
C LEU A 898 11.64 0.76 -51.73
N GLY A 899 12.73 1.26 -52.30
CA GLY A 899 13.88 0.44 -52.72
C GLY A 899 14.88 0.19 -51.57
N LEU A 900 15.92 -0.64 -51.86
CA LEU A 900 16.90 -1.07 -50.82
C LEU A 900 17.67 0.11 -50.19
N SER A 901 18.04 1.13 -51.00
CA SER A 901 18.76 2.32 -50.49
C SER A 901 17.94 3.12 -49.50
N HIS A 902 16.61 3.18 -49.67
CA HIS A 902 15.68 3.81 -48.75
C HIS A 902 15.63 3.05 -47.46
N TRP A 903 15.53 1.72 -47.45
CA TRP A 903 15.54 0.88 -46.27
C TRP A 903 16.83 0.97 -45.49
N LEU A 904 17.99 1.07 -46.12
CA LEU A 904 19.25 1.31 -45.40
C LEU A 904 19.26 2.61 -44.63
N TYR A 905 18.67 3.69 -45.19
CA TYR A 905 18.49 4.94 -44.49
C TYR A 905 17.56 4.78 -43.27
N LEU A 906 16.38 4.21 -43.44
CA LEU A 906 15.38 4.02 -42.41
C LEU A 906 15.92 3.20 -41.23
N ILE A 907 16.58 2.08 -41.54
CA ILE A 907 17.18 1.20 -40.50
C ILE A 907 18.28 1.93 -39.72
N SER A 908 18.96 2.92 -40.32
CA SER A 908 19.97 3.70 -39.60
C SER A 908 19.39 4.68 -38.54
N CYS A 909 18.15 5.14 -38.74
CA CYS A 909 17.52 6.16 -37.87
C CYS A 909 17.45 5.76 -36.40
N PRO A 910 16.97 4.57 -35.98
CA PRO A 910 16.91 4.17 -34.57
C PRO A 910 18.30 4.12 -33.92
N PHE A 911 19.32 3.68 -34.69
CA PHE A 911 20.70 3.62 -34.14
C PHE A 911 21.30 5.01 -33.94
N ILE A 912 21.00 5.99 -34.81
CA ILE A 912 21.39 7.39 -34.63
C ILE A 912 20.71 7.97 -33.38
N MET A 913 19.42 7.75 -33.23
CA MET A 913 18.66 8.21 -32.07
C MET A 913 19.23 7.63 -30.77
N ILE A 914 19.48 6.33 -30.69
CA ILE A 914 20.04 5.67 -29.52
C ILE A 914 21.45 6.16 -29.25
N GLY A 915 22.30 6.26 -30.26
CA GLY A 915 23.69 6.68 -30.13
C GLY A 915 23.83 8.10 -29.58
N LEU A 916 23.05 9.06 -30.08
CA LEU A 916 23.06 10.44 -29.61
C LEU A 916 22.53 10.57 -28.18
N ASP A 917 21.54 9.78 -27.81
CA ASP A 917 21.03 9.79 -26.44
C ASP A 917 22.00 9.17 -25.43
N GLU A 918 22.67 8.09 -25.78
CA GLU A 918 23.72 7.52 -24.94
C GLU A 918 24.85 8.52 -24.67
N VAL A 919 25.24 9.30 -25.69
CA VAL A 919 26.20 10.40 -25.50
C VAL A 919 25.66 11.44 -24.50
N ARG A 920 24.41 11.87 -24.64
CA ARG A 920 23.75 12.79 -23.68
C ARG A 920 23.76 12.23 -22.26
N LYS A 921 23.38 10.95 -22.09
CA LYS A 921 23.33 10.25 -20.78
C LYS A 921 24.71 10.18 -20.14
N LEU A 922 25.79 9.93 -20.90
CA LEU A 922 27.15 9.94 -20.41
C LEU A 922 27.56 11.31 -19.82
N PHE A 923 27.18 12.40 -20.48
CA PHE A 923 27.45 13.76 -19.98
C PHE A 923 26.60 14.09 -18.74
N SER A 924 25.33 13.70 -18.74
CA SER A 924 24.41 13.95 -17.63
C SER A 924 24.79 13.16 -16.36
N SER A 925 25.22 11.92 -16.49
CA SER A 925 25.63 11.09 -15.35
C SER A 925 26.89 11.62 -14.65
N ARG A 926 27.82 12.25 -15.40
CA ARG A 926 28.99 12.91 -14.83
C ARG A 926 28.65 14.15 -14.01
N LYS A 927 27.59 14.86 -14.37
CA LYS A 927 27.15 16.08 -13.68
C LYS A 927 26.42 15.74 -12.36
N ASN A 928 25.71 14.62 -12.28
CA ASN A 928 25.03 14.19 -11.06
C ASN A 928 25.95 13.47 -10.06
N LYS A 929 27.16 13.10 -10.45
CA LYS A 929 28.19 12.54 -9.55
C LYS A 929 29.08 13.60 -8.91
N ARG A 930 28.96 14.85 -9.32
CA ARG A 930 29.61 16.04 -8.69
C ARG A 930 28.57 16.81 -7.88
#